data_e1117c543724637cb0a56131e4dddd8e
#
_entry.id   e1117c543724637cb0a56131e4dddd8e
#
_cell.length_a   1.000
_cell.length_b   1.000
_cell.length_c   1.000
_cell.angle_alpha   90.00
_cell.angle_beta   90.00
_cell.angle_gamma   90.00
#
_symmetry.space_group_name_H-M   'P 1'
#
loop_
_entity.id
_entity.type
_entity.pdbx_description
1 polymer ?
#
loop_
_entity_poly.entity_id
_entity_poly.type
_entity_poly.pdbx_seq_one_letter_code
_entity_poly.pdbx_strand_id
1 'polypeptide(L)'
;MKKILTTLMVTVCLTTATAQQHEDHHTKQANRPKVGLVLGGGGAKGVAHIGVLKVLERAGMPIDLITSTSMGSIIGGAYACGHPAAMLDSVVRSQDWAIILSDRESSKNQSLQVREKHNTYFLTKILSLKKQQESDGGGFIRGKNIATLFDRLTAPYNDSIDFNKLPIPFACVATNIVDNTEYVFHNGIMSRAMRASMAIPGVFAPVRKDGMVLIDGGLRNNFPTDVAHQMGADYVIGVDVQELPKGADKLQTGTQILGQISDWLCMNKYEENVKKTNIVIRVNTEGYSAASFTAAAIDTLIRRGEEAAMEHWDEIVALRKKLGSANLQLAVPQNSVILPPAHEDTDQQKKDTELNLGVRFDNEETVALQANVQMPINTKMPMDLGLTVRLGKRLRAQVDWTLHPTRAFQPTLSYIFRSNDINFYEYGDHTHTFTYNQHTLKLALFNFNVRNFNISLGAHWDYYDYHSLMTNKKSQHALEEADAQDKGYVSYQARLWYNSENKWYFPTSGVRFQAKFGYHTDNFVNLNGKVGLREYSAMLRTSIPLTSQISIQPMVYGRAISGTEIPIVMSNLMGGEWFDNYVDGQMPFAGVGNLEMAWKNMTAAQMQLQFNPTTNNNILLRLAAGQNAPHFEDLLKHRTMLGFSLSYYYTWILGPLGGSIGYSNVTEKFYFYINLGYVF
;
A
#
# COMPACT_ATOMS: atom_id res chain seq x y z
N MET A 1 23.42 -21.18 56.73
CA MET A 1 24.50 -21.01 55.75
C MET A 1 24.98 -22.31 55.10
N LYS A 2 24.91 -23.51 55.73
CA LYS A 2 25.35 -24.78 55.08
C LYS A 2 24.37 -25.36 54.02
N LYS A 3 23.10 -25.00 54.04
CA LYS A 3 22.11 -25.49 53.03
C LYS A 3 22.07 -24.65 51.72
N ILE A 4 22.63 -23.45 51.71
CA ILE A 4 22.69 -22.58 50.52
C ILE A 4 23.91 -22.93 49.66
N LEU A 5 24.99 -23.42 50.27
CA LEU A 5 26.21 -23.80 49.56
C LEU A 5 26.06 -25.14 48.79
N THR A 6 25.20 -26.04 49.25
CA THR A 6 24.97 -27.35 48.58
C THR A 6 24.07 -27.22 47.35
N THR A 7 23.14 -26.26 47.34
CA THR A 7 22.27 -25.99 46.19
C THR A 7 23.02 -25.23 45.07
N LEU A 8 23.99 -24.40 45.39
CA LEU A 8 24.81 -23.69 44.43
C LEU A 8 25.82 -24.63 43.73
N MET A 9 26.32 -25.65 44.39
CA MET A 9 27.27 -26.61 43.81
C MET A 9 26.57 -27.63 42.89
N VAL A 10 25.32 -27.95 43.10
CA VAL A 10 24.54 -28.85 42.22
C VAL A 10 24.09 -28.11 40.93
N THR A 11 23.86 -26.81 41.01
CA THR A 11 23.48 -26.02 39.86
C THR A 11 24.68 -25.70 38.93
N VAL A 12 25.89 -25.59 39.45
CA VAL A 12 27.11 -25.40 38.65
C VAL A 12 27.59 -26.68 37.98
N CYS A 13 27.31 -27.87 38.56
CA CYS A 13 27.62 -29.16 37.90
C CYS A 13 26.63 -29.58 36.80
N LEU A 14 25.44 -28.97 36.72
CA LEU A 14 24.45 -29.24 35.68
C LEU A 14 24.60 -28.32 34.46
N THR A 15 25.31 -27.20 34.57
CA THR A 15 25.58 -26.30 33.44
C THR A 15 26.87 -26.57 32.68
N THR A 16 27.74 -27.47 33.19
CA THR A 16 28.96 -27.90 32.51
C THR A 16 28.81 -29.21 31.72
N ALA A 17 27.66 -29.90 31.82
CA ALA A 17 27.42 -31.16 31.11
C ALA A 17 26.65 -30.96 29.77
N THR A 18 26.26 -29.74 29.39
CA THR A 18 25.59 -29.46 28.10
C THR A 18 26.44 -28.65 27.12
N ALA A 19 27.72 -28.37 27.43
CA ALA A 19 28.62 -27.61 26.58
C ALA A 19 29.66 -28.50 25.84
N GLN A 20 29.45 -29.82 25.77
CA GLN A 20 30.39 -30.73 25.13
C GLN A 20 29.70 -31.81 24.31
N GLN A 21 28.94 -31.40 23.29
CA GLN A 21 28.58 -32.19 22.12
C GLN A 21 28.23 -31.32 20.91
N HIS A 22 29.15 -30.46 20.52
CA HIS A 22 29.21 -29.94 19.17
C HIS A 22 30.59 -30.28 18.60
N GLU A 23 30.91 -31.55 18.59
CA GLU A 23 32.02 -32.05 17.81
C GLU A 23 31.49 -32.93 16.66
N ASP A 24 31.80 -32.50 15.48
CA ASP A 24 32.02 -33.31 14.26
C ASP A 24 30.93 -34.26 13.79
N HIS A 25 29.82 -33.76 13.27
CA HIS A 25 29.07 -34.51 12.26
C HIS A 25 29.51 -34.21 10.81
N HIS A 26 30.81 -33.90 10.59
CA HIS A 26 31.45 -34.10 9.30
C HIS A 26 32.00 -35.50 9.14
N THR A 27 31.19 -36.52 9.50
CA THR A 27 31.57 -37.91 9.27
C THR A 27 31.14 -38.35 7.88
N LYS A 28 32.12 -38.38 6.98
CA LYS A 28 32.22 -39.27 5.80
C LYS A 28 30.95 -39.38 4.93
N GLN A 29 30.60 -38.31 4.24
CA GLN A 29 29.90 -38.47 2.96
C GLN A 29 30.94 -39.00 1.93
N ALA A 30 31.08 -40.33 1.93
CA ALA A 30 31.91 -41.00 1.01
C ALA A 30 31.40 -40.80 -0.42
N ASN A 31 32.22 -40.16 -1.26
CA ASN A 31 32.33 -40.31 -2.73
C ASN A 31 31.04 -40.62 -3.54
N ARG A 32 29.89 -40.06 -3.19
CA ARG A 32 28.74 -40.10 -4.10
C ARG A 32 28.73 -38.87 -5.01
N PRO A 33 28.22 -38.98 -6.22
CA PRO A 33 27.99 -37.84 -7.08
C PRO A 33 27.11 -36.77 -6.41
N LYS A 34 27.47 -35.49 -6.59
CA LYS A 34 26.74 -34.33 -6.03
C LYS A 34 25.60 -33.90 -6.93
N VAL A 35 24.47 -33.59 -6.31
CA VAL A 35 23.27 -33.08 -6.99
C VAL A 35 23.16 -31.58 -6.77
N GLY A 36 23.22 -30.82 -7.87
CA GLY A 36 22.90 -29.40 -7.92
C GLY A 36 21.42 -29.15 -8.24
N LEU A 37 20.81 -28.22 -7.54
CA LEU A 37 19.48 -27.72 -7.84
C LEU A 37 19.60 -26.33 -8.45
N VAL A 38 19.01 -26.13 -9.64
CA VAL A 38 18.97 -24.84 -10.33
C VAL A 38 17.57 -24.29 -10.28
N LEU A 39 17.39 -23.07 -9.76
CA LEU A 39 16.10 -22.40 -9.68
C LEU A 39 16.14 -21.11 -10.52
N GLY A 40 15.43 -21.13 -11.64
CA GLY A 40 15.40 -20.03 -12.59
C GLY A 40 14.61 -18.81 -12.11
N GLY A 41 14.86 -17.65 -12.73
CA GLY A 41 14.09 -16.43 -12.50
C GLY A 41 12.75 -16.43 -13.21
N GLY A 42 11.78 -15.67 -12.67
CA GLY A 42 10.44 -15.57 -13.30
C GLY A 42 9.44 -14.65 -12.56
N GLY A 43 9.92 -13.84 -11.61
CA GLY A 43 9.03 -13.03 -10.77
C GLY A 43 8.01 -13.88 -10.02
N ALA A 44 6.73 -13.49 -9.97
CA ALA A 44 5.68 -14.24 -9.28
C ALA A 44 5.59 -15.72 -9.72
N LYS A 45 5.93 -16.03 -10.98
CA LYS A 45 5.93 -17.41 -11.50
C LYS A 45 6.88 -18.34 -10.71
N GLY A 46 7.96 -17.77 -10.14
CA GLY A 46 8.94 -18.51 -9.36
C GLY A 46 8.42 -19.08 -8.03
N VAL A 47 7.21 -18.70 -7.56
CA VAL A 47 6.61 -19.39 -6.39
C VAL A 47 6.34 -20.88 -6.68
N ALA A 48 6.27 -21.27 -7.96
CA ALA A 48 6.15 -22.65 -8.38
C ALA A 48 7.33 -23.52 -7.95
N HIS A 49 8.52 -22.94 -7.72
CA HIS A 49 9.68 -23.67 -7.16
C HIS A 49 9.34 -24.36 -5.84
N ILE A 50 8.45 -23.77 -5.03
CA ILE A 50 7.99 -24.38 -3.75
C ILE A 50 7.29 -25.72 -4.01
N GLY A 51 6.45 -25.78 -5.04
CA GLY A 51 5.78 -27.02 -5.44
C GLY A 51 6.76 -28.12 -5.84
N VAL A 52 7.79 -27.76 -6.64
CA VAL A 52 8.85 -28.68 -7.02
C VAL A 52 9.65 -29.14 -5.80
N LEU A 53 10.04 -28.23 -4.90
CA LEU A 53 10.74 -28.58 -3.66
C LEU A 53 9.97 -29.58 -2.81
N LYS A 54 8.66 -29.46 -2.67
CA LYS A 54 7.81 -30.42 -1.96
C LYS A 54 7.91 -31.84 -2.55
N VAL A 55 7.97 -31.95 -3.87
CA VAL A 55 8.09 -33.25 -4.55
C VAL A 55 9.51 -33.81 -4.38
N LEU A 56 10.55 -32.98 -4.47
CA LEU A 56 11.93 -33.40 -4.23
C LEU A 56 12.13 -33.87 -2.77
N GLU A 57 11.56 -33.15 -1.80
CA GLU A 57 11.54 -33.59 -0.40
C GLU A 57 10.82 -34.92 -0.21
N ARG A 58 9.64 -35.09 -0.82
CA ARG A 58 8.86 -36.36 -0.79
C ARG A 58 9.64 -37.51 -1.41
N ALA A 59 10.36 -37.26 -2.51
CA ALA A 59 11.23 -38.22 -3.13
C ALA A 59 12.48 -38.57 -2.29
N GLY A 60 12.78 -37.76 -1.27
CA GLY A 60 14.02 -37.86 -0.50
C GLY A 60 15.26 -37.62 -1.35
N MET A 61 15.17 -36.68 -2.35
CA MET A 61 16.26 -36.31 -3.22
C MET A 61 17.30 -35.49 -2.44
N PRO A 62 18.55 -35.94 -2.34
CA PRO A 62 19.62 -35.15 -1.74
C PRO A 62 19.96 -33.96 -2.63
N ILE A 63 20.05 -32.77 -2.05
CA ILE A 63 20.48 -31.56 -2.73
C ILE A 63 21.78 -31.09 -2.07
N ASP A 64 22.88 -31.12 -2.83
CA ASP A 64 24.22 -30.81 -2.32
C ASP A 64 24.62 -29.36 -2.52
N LEU A 65 23.99 -28.66 -3.47
CA LEU A 65 24.19 -27.24 -3.73
C LEU A 65 22.98 -26.66 -4.49
N ILE A 66 22.82 -25.36 -4.37
CA ILE A 66 21.76 -24.62 -5.07
C ILE A 66 22.36 -23.43 -5.80
N THR A 67 22.01 -23.28 -7.09
CA THR A 67 22.28 -22.06 -7.85
C THR A 67 20.98 -21.46 -8.38
N SER A 68 20.90 -20.13 -8.42
CA SER A 68 19.61 -19.51 -8.64
C SER A 68 19.68 -18.08 -9.17
N THR A 69 18.57 -17.62 -9.73
CA THR A 69 18.43 -16.25 -10.25
C THR A 69 17.08 -15.68 -9.86
N SER A 70 17.01 -14.37 -9.52
CA SER A 70 15.78 -13.60 -9.26
C SER A 70 14.87 -14.27 -8.21
N MET A 71 13.61 -14.57 -8.51
CA MET A 71 12.72 -15.28 -7.57
C MET A 71 13.27 -16.65 -7.16
N GLY A 72 13.98 -17.33 -8.05
CA GLY A 72 14.70 -18.55 -7.71
C GLY A 72 15.72 -18.32 -6.59
N SER A 73 16.38 -17.15 -6.54
CA SER A 73 17.33 -16.81 -5.48
C SER A 73 16.64 -16.58 -4.13
N ILE A 74 15.40 -16.11 -4.15
CA ILE A 74 14.59 -15.92 -2.92
C ILE A 74 14.22 -17.28 -2.33
N ILE A 75 13.60 -18.13 -3.15
CA ILE A 75 13.17 -19.46 -2.70
C ILE A 75 14.37 -20.37 -2.41
N GLY A 76 15.35 -20.41 -3.31
CA GLY A 76 16.55 -21.23 -3.16
C GLY A 76 17.44 -20.76 -2.00
N GLY A 77 17.61 -19.46 -1.82
CA GLY A 77 18.39 -18.91 -0.71
C GLY A 77 17.74 -19.18 0.66
N ALA A 78 16.41 -19.02 0.78
CA ALA A 78 15.70 -19.38 1.98
C ALA A 78 15.75 -20.90 2.26
N TYR A 79 15.61 -21.73 1.22
CA TYR A 79 15.77 -23.18 1.33
C TYR A 79 17.18 -23.58 1.73
N ALA A 80 18.19 -22.92 1.18
CA ALA A 80 19.60 -23.14 1.54
C ALA A 80 19.92 -22.79 3.00
N CYS A 81 19.19 -21.82 3.58
CA CYS A 81 19.27 -21.47 5.00
C CYS A 81 18.56 -22.51 5.91
N GLY A 82 17.92 -23.55 5.35
CA GLY A 82 17.29 -24.63 6.09
C GLY A 82 15.78 -24.53 6.28
N HIS A 83 15.08 -23.66 5.52
CA HIS A 83 13.62 -23.60 5.57
C HIS A 83 12.99 -24.64 4.66
N PRO A 84 12.21 -25.62 5.17
CA PRO A 84 11.56 -26.63 4.35
C PRO A 84 10.49 -26.03 3.44
N ALA A 85 10.15 -26.72 2.35
CA ALA A 85 9.19 -26.27 1.35
C ALA A 85 7.82 -25.94 1.94
N ALA A 86 7.35 -26.70 2.94
CA ALA A 86 6.08 -26.42 3.62
C ALA A 86 6.08 -25.09 4.38
N MET A 87 7.21 -24.70 4.98
CA MET A 87 7.36 -23.39 5.63
C MET A 87 7.38 -22.26 4.60
N LEU A 88 8.12 -22.43 3.50
CA LEU A 88 8.16 -21.44 2.41
C LEU A 88 6.77 -21.22 1.80
N ASP A 89 5.97 -22.28 1.63
CA ASP A 89 4.57 -22.22 1.21
C ASP A 89 3.74 -21.34 2.18
N SER A 90 3.83 -21.62 3.48
CA SER A 90 3.14 -20.84 4.50
C SER A 90 3.56 -19.36 4.50
N VAL A 91 4.86 -19.10 4.38
CA VAL A 91 5.40 -17.73 4.34
C VAL A 91 4.89 -16.99 3.12
N VAL A 92 4.97 -17.57 1.93
CA VAL A 92 4.54 -16.90 0.68
C VAL A 92 3.05 -16.58 0.70
N ARG A 93 2.21 -17.47 1.23
CA ARG A 93 0.76 -17.25 1.37
C ARG A 93 0.39 -16.20 2.40
N SER A 94 1.18 -16.06 3.45
CA SER A 94 0.90 -15.11 4.54
C SER A 94 1.27 -13.66 4.22
N GLN A 95 2.02 -13.39 3.15
CA GLN A 95 2.46 -12.07 2.80
C GLN A 95 1.38 -11.25 2.07
N ASP A 96 1.32 -9.97 2.40
CA ASP A 96 0.69 -8.95 1.53
C ASP A 96 1.72 -8.48 0.50
N TRP A 97 1.73 -9.14 -0.66
CA TRP A 97 2.71 -8.89 -1.71
C TRP A 97 2.63 -7.47 -2.29
N ALA A 98 1.47 -6.83 -2.24
CA ALA A 98 1.35 -5.44 -2.67
C ALA A 98 2.14 -4.49 -1.76
N ILE A 99 2.24 -4.82 -0.47
CA ILE A 99 3.06 -4.10 0.50
C ILE A 99 4.53 -4.51 0.40
N ILE A 100 4.81 -5.82 0.38
CA ILE A 100 6.19 -6.35 0.32
C ILE A 100 6.95 -5.83 -0.90
N LEU A 101 6.30 -5.79 -2.07
CA LEU A 101 6.86 -5.28 -3.32
C LEU A 101 6.71 -3.76 -3.48
N SER A 102 6.53 -3.04 -2.39
CA SER A 102 6.48 -1.58 -2.35
C SER A 102 7.27 -1.07 -1.14
N ASP A 103 7.57 0.23 -1.12
CA ASP A 103 8.16 0.87 0.06
C ASP A 103 7.09 1.41 1.03
N ARG A 104 5.83 1.00 0.86
CA ARG A 104 4.70 1.43 1.68
C ARG A 104 4.65 0.65 2.99
N GLU A 105 4.31 1.33 4.07
CA GLU A 105 3.96 0.66 5.32
C GLU A 105 2.61 -0.05 5.21
N SER A 106 2.45 -1.18 5.92
CA SER A 106 1.16 -1.86 6.00
C SER A 106 0.08 -0.92 6.54
N SER A 107 -1.07 -0.87 5.87
CA SER A 107 -2.22 -0.07 6.32
C SER A 107 -2.67 -0.42 7.75
N LYS A 108 -2.36 -1.65 8.21
CA LYS A 108 -2.66 -2.09 9.58
C LYS A 108 -1.82 -1.37 10.64
N ASN A 109 -0.62 -0.89 10.27
CA ASN A 109 0.32 -0.22 11.20
C ASN A 109 0.35 1.31 11.00
N GLN A 110 -0.26 1.82 9.93
CA GLN A 110 -0.32 3.25 9.64
C GLN A 110 -1.37 3.95 10.50
N SER A 111 -1.05 5.17 10.96
CA SER A 111 -2.04 6.06 11.54
C SER A 111 -3.08 6.46 10.47
N LEU A 112 -4.24 6.89 10.93
CA LEU A 112 -5.32 7.31 10.05
C LEU A 112 -4.91 8.44 9.09
N GLN A 113 -4.11 9.40 9.57
CA GLN A 113 -3.59 10.51 8.76
C GLN A 113 -2.62 10.04 7.66
N VAL A 114 -1.76 9.06 7.96
CA VAL A 114 -0.85 8.48 6.96
C VAL A 114 -1.64 7.74 5.89
N ARG A 115 -2.70 7.01 6.26
CA ARG A 115 -3.59 6.35 5.29
C ARG A 115 -4.34 7.35 4.40
N GLU A 116 -4.80 8.47 4.96
CA GLU A 116 -5.42 9.57 4.22
C GLU A 116 -4.45 10.10 3.16
N LYS A 117 -3.22 10.44 3.57
CA LYS A 117 -2.16 10.94 2.68
C LYS A 117 -1.88 9.98 1.52
N HIS A 118 -1.75 8.67 1.79
CA HIS A 118 -1.51 7.66 0.75
C HIS A 118 -2.66 7.49 -0.25
N ASN A 119 -3.88 7.89 0.13
CA ASN A 119 -5.05 7.84 -0.73
C ASN A 119 -5.43 9.21 -1.33
N THR A 120 -4.56 10.20 -1.16
CA THR A 120 -4.66 11.53 -1.74
C THR A 120 -3.71 11.72 -2.92
N TYR A 121 -2.55 11.06 -2.89
CA TYR A 121 -1.49 11.25 -3.87
C TYR A 121 -1.22 9.96 -4.67
N PHE A 122 -1.07 10.10 -5.99
CA PHE A 122 -0.74 8.96 -6.86
C PHE A 122 0.76 8.64 -6.88
N LEU A 123 1.60 9.64 -6.59
CA LEU A 123 3.06 9.50 -6.58
C LEU A 123 3.63 10.07 -5.29
N THR A 124 4.46 9.28 -4.62
CA THR A 124 5.31 9.72 -3.51
C THR A 124 6.76 9.45 -3.89
N LYS A 125 7.59 10.49 -3.95
CA LYS A 125 9.02 10.39 -4.21
C LYS A 125 9.81 10.89 -3.01
N ILE A 126 10.76 10.09 -2.56
CA ILE A 126 11.68 10.47 -1.48
C ILE A 126 12.80 11.33 -2.09
N LEU A 127 13.01 12.52 -1.51
CA LEU A 127 14.05 13.45 -1.89
C LEU A 127 15.18 13.38 -0.84
N SER A 128 16.32 12.78 -1.19
CA SER A 128 17.50 12.79 -0.31
C SER A 128 18.25 14.11 -0.51
N LEU A 129 18.10 15.05 0.44
CA LEU A 129 18.80 16.35 0.44
C LEU A 129 20.27 16.25 0.83
N LYS A 130 20.73 15.12 1.33
CA LYS A 130 22.16 14.85 1.61
C LYS A 130 22.76 14.05 0.46
N LYS A 131 23.93 14.49 -0.04
CA LYS A 131 24.84 13.63 -0.81
C LYS A 131 25.26 12.47 0.09
N GLN A 132 24.42 11.41 0.16
CA GLN A 132 24.88 10.14 0.70
C GLN A 132 25.82 9.52 -0.33
N GLN A 133 27.05 9.23 0.07
CA GLN A 133 27.86 8.22 -0.58
C GLN A 133 26.98 6.97 -0.74
N GLU A 134 26.82 6.51 -1.97
CA GLU A 134 25.94 5.41 -2.37
C GLU A 134 24.42 5.71 -2.28
N SER A 135 23.96 6.67 -3.08
CA SER A 135 22.52 6.78 -3.33
C SER A 135 22.05 5.60 -4.19
N ASP A 136 21.16 4.76 -3.67
CA ASP A 136 20.44 3.73 -4.43
C ASP A 136 19.46 4.35 -5.46
N GLY A 137 19.95 5.30 -6.27
CA GLY A 137 19.17 5.94 -7.32
C GLY A 137 19.10 5.01 -8.54
N GLY A 138 17.92 4.89 -9.16
CA GLY A 138 17.77 4.16 -10.42
C GLY A 138 16.56 3.21 -10.50
N GLY A 139 15.71 3.12 -9.46
CA GLY A 139 14.44 2.39 -9.46
C GLY A 139 13.34 3.17 -8.77
N PHE A 140 12.08 2.83 -9.06
CA PHE A 140 10.93 3.43 -8.39
C PHE A 140 10.76 2.93 -6.94
N ILE A 141 11.19 1.69 -6.64
CA ILE A 141 11.04 1.00 -5.37
C ILE A 141 12.43 0.72 -4.80
N ARG A 142 12.73 1.23 -3.61
CA ARG A 142 13.98 0.92 -2.89
C ARG A 142 14.02 -0.52 -2.40
N GLY A 143 12.85 -1.12 -2.14
CA GLY A 143 12.70 -2.50 -1.72
C GLY A 143 12.98 -2.71 -0.22
N LYS A 144 12.65 -1.73 0.63
CA LYS A 144 12.85 -1.80 2.08
C LYS A 144 12.07 -2.99 2.69
N ASN A 145 10.80 -3.13 2.33
CA ASN A 145 9.94 -4.18 2.89
C ASN A 145 10.40 -5.58 2.48
N ILE A 146 10.83 -5.73 1.23
CA ILE A 146 11.35 -7.01 0.75
C ILE A 146 12.71 -7.33 1.38
N ALA A 147 13.58 -6.33 1.61
CA ALA A 147 14.83 -6.52 2.33
C ALA A 147 14.58 -7.00 3.76
N THR A 148 13.63 -6.41 4.48
CA THR A 148 13.22 -6.86 5.82
C THR A 148 12.70 -8.31 5.81
N LEU A 149 11.94 -8.71 4.79
CA LEU A 149 11.51 -10.09 4.63
C LEU A 149 12.72 -11.03 4.42
N PHE A 150 13.68 -10.61 3.59
CA PHE A 150 14.89 -11.40 3.34
C PHE A 150 15.75 -11.54 4.59
N ASP A 151 15.96 -10.45 5.36
CA ASP A 151 16.69 -10.50 6.63
C ASP A 151 16.07 -11.49 7.62
N ARG A 152 14.75 -11.62 7.64
CA ARG A 152 14.03 -12.61 8.45
C ARG A 152 14.20 -14.03 7.92
N LEU A 153 14.16 -14.21 6.59
CA LEU A 153 14.32 -15.52 5.96
C LEU A 153 15.78 -16.02 5.99
N THR A 154 16.74 -15.13 6.11
CA THR A 154 18.16 -15.47 6.17
C THR A 154 18.73 -15.47 7.60
N ALA A 155 17.94 -15.15 8.61
CA ALA A 155 18.36 -15.31 10.00
C ALA A 155 18.63 -16.80 10.32
N PRO A 156 19.75 -17.19 10.94
CA PRO A 156 20.75 -16.38 11.63
C PRO A 156 21.95 -15.95 10.75
N TYR A 157 21.89 -16.03 9.44
CA TYR A 157 22.99 -15.77 8.50
C TYR A 157 22.99 -14.31 7.99
N ASN A 158 22.67 -13.33 8.87
CA ASN A 158 22.57 -11.92 8.48
C ASN A 158 23.90 -11.18 8.41
N ASP A 159 24.99 -11.80 8.90
CA ASP A 159 26.34 -11.29 8.74
C ASP A 159 26.93 -11.69 7.38
N SER A 160 28.10 -11.11 7.04
CA SER A 160 28.83 -11.49 5.85
C SER A 160 29.46 -12.88 6.06
N ILE A 161 29.00 -13.85 5.27
CA ILE A 161 29.43 -15.25 5.36
C ILE A 161 29.85 -15.80 3.99
N ASP A 162 30.58 -16.92 4.01
CA ASP A 162 30.77 -17.78 2.84
C ASP A 162 29.54 -18.67 2.66
N PHE A 163 28.87 -18.57 1.51
CA PHE A 163 27.62 -19.30 1.23
C PHE A 163 27.84 -20.82 1.08
N ASN A 164 29.08 -21.28 0.95
CA ASN A 164 29.41 -22.70 1.04
C ASN A 164 29.25 -23.27 2.45
N LYS A 165 29.17 -22.40 3.47
CA LYS A 165 28.95 -22.78 4.88
C LYS A 165 27.49 -22.81 5.29
N LEU A 166 26.56 -22.52 4.39
CA LEU A 166 25.13 -22.72 4.64
C LEU A 166 24.80 -24.21 4.77
N PRO A 167 23.68 -24.55 5.39
CA PRO A 167 23.18 -25.94 5.43
C PRO A 167 23.18 -26.63 4.06
N ILE A 168 22.86 -25.88 3.00
CA ILE A 168 23.08 -26.27 1.61
C ILE A 168 23.90 -25.17 0.94
N PRO A 169 25.09 -25.46 0.40
CA PRO A 169 25.90 -24.54 -0.38
C PRO A 169 25.08 -23.79 -1.43
N PHE A 170 25.27 -22.48 -1.52
CA PHE A 170 24.41 -21.62 -2.33
C PHE A 170 25.20 -20.61 -3.18
N ALA A 171 24.68 -20.33 -4.37
CA ALA A 171 25.08 -19.18 -5.15
C ALA A 171 23.89 -18.55 -5.86
N CYS A 172 23.90 -17.23 -6.02
CA CYS A 172 22.92 -16.55 -6.85
C CYS A 172 23.55 -15.54 -7.81
N VAL A 173 22.87 -15.36 -8.93
CA VAL A 173 23.37 -14.53 -10.04
C VAL A 173 22.74 -13.14 -9.99
N ALA A 174 23.57 -12.12 -10.22
CA ALA A 174 23.19 -10.76 -10.54
C ALA A 174 23.88 -10.32 -11.84
N THR A 175 23.41 -9.23 -12.44
CA THR A 175 24.04 -8.60 -13.60
C THR A 175 24.70 -7.29 -13.18
N ASN A 176 25.98 -7.12 -13.44
CA ASN A 176 26.64 -5.83 -13.33
C ASN A 176 26.37 -5.01 -14.60
N ILE A 177 25.57 -3.94 -14.48
CA ILE A 177 25.18 -3.13 -15.64
C ILE A 177 26.28 -2.16 -16.11
N VAL A 178 27.37 -1.99 -15.33
CA VAL A 178 28.48 -1.10 -15.71
C VAL A 178 29.24 -1.66 -16.89
N ASP A 179 29.49 -2.97 -16.90
CA ASP A 179 30.24 -3.70 -17.91
C ASP A 179 29.44 -4.81 -18.59
N ASN A 180 28.16 -4.95 -18.22
CA ASN A 180 27.24 -5.96 -18.73
C ASN A 180 27.76 -7.41 -18.49
N THR A 181 28.42 -7.65 -17.34
CA THR A 181 28.91 -8.95 -16.94
C THR A 181 27.99 -9.65 -15.95
N GLU A 182 28.10 -10.97 -15.85
CA GLU A 182 27.52 -11.78 -14.82
C GLU A 182 28.31 -11.64 -13.52
N TYR A 183 27.59 -11.45 -12.40
CA TYR A 183 28.19 -11.47 -11.07
C TYR A 183 27.55 -12.57 -10.23
N VAL A 184 28.33 -13.56 -9.82
CA VAL A 184 27.86 -14.68 -9.00
C VAL A 184 28.22 -14.43 -7.54
N PHE A 185 27.23 -14.37 -6.68
CA PHE A 185 27.44 -14.28 -5.24
C PHE A 185 27.74 -15.66 -4.66
N HIS A 186 28.93 -15.83 -4.08
CA HIS A 186 29.33 -16.99 -3.27
C HIS A 186 29.57 -16.63 -1.79
N ASN A 187 29.55 -15.34 -1.47
CA ASN A 187 29.78 -14.82 -0.13
C ASN A 187 29.11 -13.44 0.04
N GLY A 188 29.09 -12.95 1.28
CA GLY A 188 28.52 -11.67 1.66
C GLY A 188 27.28 -11.82 2.52
N ILE A 189 26.45 -10.78 2.58
CA ILE A 189 25.17 -10.78 3.30
C ILE A 189 24.12 -11.42 2.38
N MET A 190 23.53 -12.54 2.82
CA MET A 190 22.57 -13.33 2.03
C MET A 190 21.37 -12.50 1.53
N SER A 191 20.75 -11.75 2.42
CA SER A 191 19.59 -10.90 2.07
C SER A 191 19.97 -9.86 0.99
N ARG A 192 21.19 -9.31 1.04
CA ARG A 192 21.69 -8.34 0.05
C ARG A 192 21.98 -9.00 -1.30
N ALA A 193 22.50 -10.22 -1.30
CA ALA A 193 22.74 -11.01 -2.52
C ALA A 193 21.40 -11.35 -3.23
N MET A 194 20.42 -11.85 -2.47
CA MET A 194 19.07 -12.11 -2.97
C MET A 194 18.41 -10.83 -3.51
N ARG A 195 18.58 -9.70 -2.79
CA ARG A 195 18.05 -8.40 -3.21
C ARG A 195 18.69 -7.90 -4.52
N ALA A 196 19.97 -8.13 -4.73
CA ALA A 196 20.67 -7.80 -5.98
C ALA A 196 20.15 -8.67 -7.13
N SER A 197 20.06 -9.99 -6.90
CA SER A 197 19.61 -10.96 -7.89
C SER A 197 18.18 -10.71 -8.43
N MET A 198 17.31 -10.04 -7.64
CA MET A 198 15.93 -9.75 -8.01
C MET A 198 15.68 -8.29 -8.41
N ALA A 199 16.70 -7.46 -8.54
CA ALA A 199 16.58 -6.04 -8.82
C ALA A 199 16.18 -5.76 -10.27
N ILE A 200 14.92 -5.98 -10.64
CA ILE A 200 14.38 -5.74 -11.99
C ILE A 200 14.56 -4.27 -12.37
N PRO A 201 15.27 -3.98 -13.50
CA PRO A 201 15.50 -2.61 -13.95
C PRO A 201 14.20 -1.82 -14.13
N GLY A 202 14.19 -0.56 -13.70
CA GLY A 202 13.02 0.30 -13.78
C GLY A 202 11.95 0.03 -12.70
N VAL A 203 11.99 -1.12 -12.00
CA VAL A 203 11.07 -1.43 -10.89
C VAL A 203 11.80 -1.23 -9.57
N PHE A 204 12.87 -1.98 -9.33
CA PHE A 204 13.62 -1.90 -8.09
C PHE A 204 14.93 -1.13 -8.25
N ALA A 205 15.31 -0.39 -7.22
CA ALA A 205 16.63 0.23 -7.16
C ALA A 205 17.73 -0.83 -7.24
N PRO A 206 18.81 -0.59 -8.02
CA PRO A 206 19.94 -1.49 -8.13
C PRO A 206 20.71 -1.57 -6.80
N VAL A 207 21.42 -2.67 -6.57
CA VAL A 207 22.32 -2.81 -5.44
C VAL A 207 23.74 -2.38 -5.86
N ARG A 208 24.32 -1.43 -5.14
CA ARG A 208 25.68 -0.94 -5.39
C ARG A 208 26.66 -1.68 -4.49
N LYS A 209 27.74 -2.20 -5.08
CA LYS A 209 28.79 -2.96 -4.39
C LYS A 209 30.12 -2.77 -5.10
N ASP A 210 31.13 -2.27 -4.41
CA ASP A 210 32.52 -2.21 -4.89
C ASP A 210 32.65 -1.59 -6.30
N GLY A 211 31.99 -0.48 -6.57
CA GLY A 211 31.97 0.18 -7.87
C GLY A 211 31.03 -0.45 -8.91
N MET A 212 30.46 -1.60 -8.65
CA MET A 212 29.44 -2.27 -9.48
C MET A 212 28.03 -1.71 -9.23
N VAL A 213 27.20 -1.81 -10.24
CA VAL A 213 25.76 -1.53 -10.17
C VAL A 213 25.03 -2.81 -10.56
N LEU A 214 24.55 -3.54 -9.54
CA LEU A 214 23.99 -4.87 -9.68
C LEU A 214 22.47 -4.81 -9.83
N ILE A 215 21.97 -5.45 -10.87
CA ILE A 215 20.56 -5.61 -11.20
C ILE A 215 20.20 -7.08 -11.34
N ASP A 216 18.93 -7.39 -11.68
CA ASP A 216 18.45 -8.76 -11.83
C ASP A 216 19.37 -9.61 -12.71
N GLY A 217 19.70 -10.80 -12.20
CA GLY A 217 20.62 -11.72 -12.85
C GLY A 217 20.07 -12.33 -14.13
N GLY A 218 18.76 -12.30 -14.31
CA GLY A 218 18.09 -12.89 -15.48
C GLY A 218 18.59 -12.34 -16.80
N LEU A 219 19.04 -11.09 -16.83
CA LEU A 219 19.59 -10.47 -18.05
C LEU A 219 20.87 -11.15 -18.57
N ARG A 220 21.61 -11.85 -17.73
CA ARG A 220 22.88 -12.52 -18.12
C ARG A 220 22.82 -14.03 -17.98
N ASN A 221 22.16 -14.55 -16.95
CA ASN A 221 22.06 -15.98 -16.70
C ASN A 221 20.80 -16.30 -15.86
N ASN A 222 19.67 -16.48 -16.55
CA ASN A 222 18.41 -16.73 -15.88
C ASN A 222 18.23 -18.17 -15.39
N PHE A 223 19.05 -19.11 -15.87
CA PHE A 223 19.00 -20.54 -15.54
C PHE A 223 20.42 -21.07 -15.31
N PRO A 224 21.05 -20.81 -14.13
CA PRO A 224 22.51 -20.90 -13.91
C PRO A 224 22.99 -22.33 -13.68
N THR A 225 22.83 -23.22 -14.65
CA THR A 225 23.35 -24.61 -14.64
C THR A 225 24.86 -24.64 -14.74
N ASP A 226 25.44 -23.76 -15.52
CA ASP A 226 26.89 -23.61 -15.63
C ASP A 226 27.55 -23.30 -14.29
N VAL A 227 26.90 -22.44 -13.47
CA VAL A 227 27.37 -22.14 -12.10
C VAL A 227 27.27 -23.38 -11.20
N ALA A 228 26.19 -24.19 -11.31
CA ALA A 228 26.07 -25.41 -10.53
C ALA A 228 27.18 -26.39 -10.82
N HIS A 229 27.55 -26.59 -12.09
CA HIS A 229 28.71 -27.40 -12.46
C HIS A 229 30.04 -26.82 -11.97
N GLN A 230 30.23 -25.50 -12.02
CA GLN A 230 31.41 -24.84 -11.44
C GLN A 230 31.54 -25.06 -9.93
N MET A 231 30.40 -25.17 -9.21
CA MET A 231 30.35 -25.50 -7.78
C MET A 231 30.55 -27.01 -7.50
N GLY A 232 30.70 -27.82 -8.56
CA GLY A 232 31.00 -29.25 -8.44
C GLY A 232 29.79 -30.18 -8.46
N ALA A 233 28.65 -29.77 -9.05
CA ALA A 233 27.53 -30.65 -9.30
C ALA A 233 27.85 -31.67 -10.40
N ASP A 234 27.69 -32.97 -10.12
CA ASP A 234 27.80 -34.03 -11.10
C ASP A 234 26.49 -34.26 -11.85
N TYR A 235 25.37 -34.07 -11.14
CA TYR A 235 24.03 -34.10 -11.69
C TYR A 235 23.31 -32.79 -11.35
N VAL A 236 22.50 -32.30 -12.28
CA VAL A 236 21.73 -31.07 -12.11
C VAL A 236 20.26 -31.32 -12.38
N ILE A 237 19.43 -30.94 -11.40
CA ILE A 237 17.98 -30.81 -11.55
C ILE A 237 17.68 -29.32 -11.68
N GLY A 238 17.11 -28.90 -12.79
CA GLY A 238 16.79 -27.50 -13.06
C GLY A 238 15.29 -27.26 -13.12
N VAL A 239 14.83 -26.22 -12.44
CA VAL A 239 13.42 -25.80 -12.44
C VAL A 239 13.26 -24.54 -13.23
N ASP A 240 12.55 -24.64 -14.35
CA ASP A 240 12.31 -23.57 -15.31
C ASP A 240 10.87 -23.05 -15.18
N VAL A 241 10.75 -21.76 -14.87
CA VAL A 241 9.49 -21.03 -14.76
C VAL A 241 9.41 -19.86 -15.77
N GLN A 242 10.32 -19.83 -16.72
CA GLN A 242 10.42 -18.81 -17.74
C GLN A 242 9.38 -19.06 -18.84
N GLU A 243 8.79 -17.99 -19.37
CA GLU A 243 8.00 -18.08 -20.61
C GLU A 243 8.95 -18.13 -21.81
N LEU A 244 8.66 -19.04 -22.74
CA LEU A 244 9.29 -19.03 -24.05
C LEU A 244 8.74 -17.87 -24.88
N PRO A 245 9.52 -17.33 -25.82
CA PRO A 245 9.08 -16.26 -26.71
C PRO A 245 7.77 -16.61 -27.43
N LYS A 246 6.86 -15.64 -27.45
CA LYS A 246 5.51 -15.79 -28.02
C LYS A 246 5.50 -15.57 -29.53
N GLY A 247 4.62 -16.23 -30.24
CA GLY A 247 4.39 -16.01 -31.66
C GLY A 247 3.76 -14.62 -31.95
N ALA A 248 3.78 -14.22 -33.21
CA ALA A 248 3.29 -12.92 -33.66
C ALA A 248 1.81 -12.67 -33.34
N ASP A 249 1.02 -13.72 -33.26
CA ASP A 249 -0.42 -13.69 -32.91
C ASP A 249 -0.69 -13.20 -31.47
N LYS A 250 0.29 -13.37 -30.57
CA LYS A 250 0.21 -12.97 -29.16
C LYS A 250 0.92 -11.63 -28.86
N LEU A 251 1.39 -10.89 -29.87
CA LEU A 251 2.14 -9.64 -29.74
C LEU A 251 1.40 -8.44 -30.33
N GLN A 252 0.18 -8.20 -29.85
CA GLN A 252 -0.71 -7.18 -30.42
C GLN A 252 -0.66 -5.82 -29.68
N THR A 253 -0.10 -5.78 -28.46
CA THR A 253 -0.05 -4.56 -27.64
C THR A 253 1.37 -4.16 -27.28
N GLY A 254 1.61 -2.85 -27.03
CA GLY A 254 2.92 -2.36 -26.62
C GLY A 254 3.44 -3.03 -25.34
N THR A 255 2.57 -3.36 -24.40
CA THR A 255 2.94 -4.08 -23.16
C THR A 255 3.38 -5.51 -23.44
N GLN A 256 2.74 -6.20 -24.39
CA GLN A 256 3.14 -7.55 -24.82
C GLN A 256 4.49 -7.53 -25.53
N ILE A 257 4.73 -6.52 -26.35
CA ILE A 257 6.02 -6.33 -27.05
C ILE A 257 7.15 -6.05 -26.05
N LEU A 258 6.93 -5.15 -25.06
CA LEU A 258 7.90 -4.87 -24.01
C LEU A 258 8.17 -6.12 -23.14
N GLY A 259 7.14 -6.91 -22.84
CA GLY A 259 7.28 -8.19 -22.16
C GLY A 259 8.17 -9.16 -22.94
N GLN A 260 7.92 -9.31 -24.24
CA GLN A 260 8.71 -10.16 -25.13
C GLN A 260 10.19 -9.74 -25.22
N ILE A 261 10.46 -8.42 -25.26
CA ILE A 261 11.84 -7.90 -25.22
C ILE A 261 12.52 -8.31 -23.91
N SER A 262 11.83 -8.19 -22.78
CA SER A 262 12.34 -8.64 -21.48
C SER A 262 12.63 -10.14 -21.46
N ASP A 263 11.71 -10.97 -22.02
CA ASP A 263 11.89 -12.41 -22.11
C ASP A 263 13.10 -12.77 -22.98
N TRP A 264 13.29 -12.09 -24.13
CA TRP A 264 14.49 -12.26 -24.97
C TRP A 264 15.79 -11.92 -24.26
N LEU A 265 15.80 -10.86 -23.46
CA LEU A 265 16.99 -10.49 -22.69
C LEU A 265 17.36 -11.57 -21.66
N CYS A 266 16.38 -12.31 -21.15
CA CYS A 266 16.58 -13.42 -20.20
C CYS A 266 16.97 -14.75 -20.84
N MET A 267 17.01 -14.84 -22.20
CA MET A 267 17.41 -16.05 -22.93
C MET A 267 18.94 -16.24 -23.04
N ASN A 268 19.73 -15.30 -22.52
CA ASN A 268 21.20 -15.39 -22.56
C ASN A 268 21.66 -16.65 -21.81
N LYS A 269 22.54 -17.43 -22.41
CA LYS A 269 23.02 -18.75 -21.95
C LYS A 269 21.93 -19.82 -21.73
N TYR A 270 20.66 -19.50 -21.91
CA TYR A 270 19.55 -20.38 -21.53
C TYR A 270 19.63 -21.74 -22.26
N GLU A 271 19.69 -21.75 -23.59
CA GLU A 271 19.72 -23.00 -24.36
C GLU A 271 20.93 -23.87 -24.03
N GLU A 272 22.11 -23.25 -23.79
CA GLU A 272 23.31 -23.95 -23.40
C GLU A 272 23.19 -24.60 -22.03
N ASN A 273 22.63 -23.88 -21.09
CA ASN A 273 22.41 -24.34 -19.71
C ASN A 273 21.36 -25.44 -19.63
N VAL A 274 20.26 -25.34 -20.39
CA VAL A 274 19.25 -26.40 -20.48
C VAL A 274 19.88 -27.72 -21.01
N LYS A 275 20.75 -27.65 -22.02
CA LYS A 275 21.44 -28.85 -22.55
C LYS A 275 22.39 -29.51 -21.55
N LYS A 276 22.90 -28.76 -20.56
CA LYS A 276 23.77 -29.23 -19.50
C LYS A 276 23.01 -29.73 -18.25
N THR A 277 21.69 -29.63 -18.24
CA THR A 277 20.84 -30.02 -17.13
C THR A 277 20.32 -31.45 -17.32
N ASN A 278 20.45 -32.30 -16.30
CA ASN A 278 20.09 -33.70 -16.43
C ASN A 278 18.55 -33.93 -16.36
N ILE A 279 17.86 -33.23 -15.47
CA ILE A 279 16.40 -33.23 -15.34
C ILE A 279 15.92 -31.78 -15.41
N VAL A 280 15.17 -31.45 -16.44
CA VAL A 280 14.60 -30.10 -16.61
C VAL A 280 13.10 -30.14 -16.30
N ILE A 281 12.72 -29.61 -15.16
CA ILE A 281 11.33 -29.50 -14.72
C ILE A 281 10.77 -28.15 -15.19
N ARG A 282 10.04 -28.16 -16.30
CA ARG A 282 9.42 -26.96 -16.85
C ARG A 282 7.99 -26.81 -16.34
N VAL A 283 7.74 -25.74 -15.58
CA VAL A 283 6.42 -25.47 -15.04
C VAL A 283 5.56 -24.71 -16.06
N ASN A 284 4.35 -25.14 -16.27
CA ASN A 284 3.39 -24.38 -17.07
C ASN A 284 2.98 -23.09 -16.32
N THR A 285 3.47 -21.95 -16.82
CA THR A 285 3.18 -20.62 -16.26
C THR A 285 2.20 -19.81 -17.10
N GLU A 286 1.54 -20.42 -18.11
CA GLU A 286 0.60 -19.75 -19.01
C GLU A 286 -0.56 -19.09 -18.21
N GLY A 287 -0.87 -17.83 -18.59
CA GLY A 287 -1.88 -17.00 -17.93
C GLY A 287 -1.36 -16.18 -16.74
N TYR A 288 -0.07 -16.32 -16.36
CA TYR A 288 0.54 -15.56 -15.27
C TYR A 288 1.76 -14.76 -15.72
N SER A 289 1.91 -13.56 -15.18
CA SER A 289 3.04 -12.68 -15.42
C SER A 289 3.99 -12.64 -14.20
N ALA A 290 5.14 -11.99 -14.35
CA ALA A 290 6.07 -11.72 -13.25
C ALA A 290 5.44 -10.93 -12.07
N ALA A 291 4.30 -10.25 -12.28
CA ALA A 291 3.57 -9.47 -11.29
C ALA A 291 2.34 -10.18 -10.70
N SER A 292 2.10 -11.44 -11.00
CA SER A 292 0.87 -12.19 -10.60
C SER A 292 0.95 -12.72 -9.16
N PHE A 293 0.99 -11.82 -8.17
CA PHE A 293 1.08 -12.14 -6.73
C PHE A 293 -0.29 -12.19 -6.01
N THR A 294 -1.36 -12.57 -6.68
CA THR A 294 -2.66 -12.80 -6.01
C THR A 294 -2.67 -14.17 -5.31
N ALA A 295 -3.47 -14.32 -4.26
CA ALA A 295 -3.58 -15.61 -3.55
C ALA A 295 -3.94 -16.77 -4.50
N ALA A 296 -4.90 -16.56 -5.42
CA ALA A 296 -5.28 -17.57 -6.40
C ALA A 296 -4.15 -17.91 -7.40
N ALA A 297 -3.34 -16.93 -7.79
CA ALA A 297 -2.18 -17.15 -8.65
C ALA A 297 -1.11 -17.97 -7.92
N ILE A 298 -0.81 -17.62 -6.66
CA ILE A 298 0.13 -18.33 -5.82
C ILE A 298 -0.30 -19.82 -5.64
N ASP A 299 -1.57 -20.04 -5.31
CA ASP A 299 -2.14 -21.39 -5.19
C ASP A 299 -1.94 -22.21 -6.45
N THR A 300 -2.30 -21.62 -7.60
CA THR A 300 -2.20 -22.32 -8.87
C THR A 300 -0.75 -22.58 -9.29
N LEU A 301 0.14 -21.61 -9.11
CA LEU A 301 1.55 -21.76 -9.50
C LEU A 301 2.27 -22.80 -8.64
N ILE A 302 2.04 -22.83 -7.32
CA ILE A 302 2.61 -23.87 -6.45
C ILE A 302 2.10 -25.25 -6.87
N ARG A 303 0.79 -25.40 -7.11
CA ARG A 303 0.19 -26.67 -7.56
C ARG A 303 0.78 -27.10 -8.93
N ARG A 304 0.91 -26.19 -9.90
CA ARG A 304 1.54 -26.50 -11.19
C ARG A 304 3.01 -26.89 -11.06
N GLY A 305 3.72 -26.34 -10.06
CA GLY A 305 5.07 -26.77 -9.72
C GLY A 305 5.11 -28.21 -9.19
N GLU A 306 4.15 -28.59 -8.33
CA GLU A 306 4.02 -29.98 -7.87
C GLU A 306 3.68 -30.93 -9.04
N GLU A 307 2.73 -30.55 -9.89
CA GLU A 307 2.31 -31.32 -11.06
C GLU A 307 3.51 -31.55 -12.01
N ALA A 308 4.23 -30.50 -12.40
CA ALA A 308 5.39 -30.60 -13.27
C ALA A 308 6.50 -31.49 -12.69
N ALA A 309 6.76 -31.40 -11.39
CA ALA A 309 7.74 -32.27 -10.75
C ALA A 309 7.27 -33.73 -10.67
N MET A 310 5.97 -33.97 -10.51
CA MET A 310 5.40 -35.33 -10.52
C MET A 310 5.47 -35.98 -11.90
N GLU A 311 5.42 -35.23 -13.01
CA GLU A 311 5.66 -35.74 -14.36
C GLU A 311 7.07 -36.35 -14.50
N HIS A 312 8.05 -35.84 -13.75
CA HIS A 312 9.42 -36.33 -13.70
C HIS A 312 9.70 -37.29 -12.53
N TRP A 313 8.66 -37.78 -11.84
CA TRP A 313 8.83 -38.60 -10.64
C TRP A 313 9.74 -39.80 -10.84
N ASP A 314 9.56 -40.58 -11.92
CA ASP A 314 10.34 -41.76 -12.21
C ASP A 314 11.82 -41.45 -12.47
N GLU A 315 12.10 -40.33 -13.17
CA GLU A 315 13.47 -39.85 -13.41
C GLU A 315 14.15 -39.43 -12.08
N ILE A 316 13.40 -38.71 -11.22
CA ILE A 316 13.86 -38.28 -9.90
C ILE A 316 14.17 -39.47 -9.04
N VAL A 317 13.29 -40.48 -8.97
CA VAL A 317 13.49 -41.71 -8.19
C VAL A 317 14.63 -42.54 -8.78
N ALA A 318 14.76 -42.64 -10.11
CA ALA A 318 15.86 -43.32 -10.76
C ALA A 318 17.19 -42.66 -10.44
N LEU A 319 17.29 -41.33 -10.50
CA LEU A 319 18.50 -40.60 -10.11
C LEU A 319 18.82 -40.86 -8.62
N ARG A 320 17.84 -40.79 -7.72
CA ARG A 320 18.05 -41.07 -6.31
C ARG A 320 18.61 -42.50 -6.06
N LYS A 321 18.06 -43.50 -6.73
CA LYS A 321 18.59 -44.87 -6.66
C LYS A 321 20.04 -45.00 -7.13
N LYS A 322 20.36 -44.29 -8.22
CA LYS A 322 21.72 -44.26 -8.77
C LYS A 322 22.73 -43.63 -7.81
N LEU A 323 22.30 -42.69 -6.97
CA LEU A 323 23.13 -42.04 -5.94
C LEU A 323 23.39 -42.93 -4.72
N GLY A 324 22.86 -44.16 -4.66
CA GLY A 324 23.12 -45.14 -3.57
C GLY A 324 22.47 -44.78 -2.23
N SER A 325 21.47 -43.94 -2.20
CA SER A 325 20.91 -43.36 -0.98
C SER A 325 19.75 -44.14 -0.38
N ALA A 326 20.05 -45.35 0.20
CA ALA A 326 19.05 -46.10 0.98
C ALA A 326 18.74 -45.42 2.35
N ASN A 327 19.61 -44.57 2.90
CA ASN A 327 19.51 -44.02 4.26
C ASN A 327 20.01 -42.60 4.41
N LEU A 328 19.87 -41.73 3.39
CA LEU A 328 20.16 -40.34 3.59
C LEU A 328 18.99 -39.64 4.31
N GLN A 329 19.23 -39.21 5.55
CA GLN A 329 18.39 -38.22 6.18
C GLN A 329 18.42 -36.99 5.26
N LEU A 330 17.23 -36.47 4.90
CA LEU A 330 17.10 -35.21 4.22
C LEU A 330 17.96 -34.15 4.93
N ALA A 331 18.85 -33.53 4.21
CA ALA A 331 19.68 -32.42 4.73
C ALA A 331 18.85 -31.15 5.00
N VAL A 332 17.54 -31.27 5.13
CA VAL A 332 16.71 -30.17 5.59
C VAL A 332 16.77 -30.20 7.11
N PRO A 333 17.43 -29.25 7.75
CA PRO A 333 17.41 -29.17 9.21
C PRO A 333 15.95 -28.99 9.62
N GLN A 334 15.44 -29.91 10.45
CA GLN A 334 14.12 -29.78 11.09
C GLN A 334 14.13 -28.71 12.19
N ASN A 335 15.02 -27.76 12.11
CA ASN A 335 14.94 -26.58 12.95
C ASN A 335 13.77 -25.77 12.44
N SER A 336 12.64 -25.88 13.14
CA SER A 336 11.57 -24.90 13.10
C SER A 336 12.15 -23.56 13.53
N VAL A 337 12.82 -22.86 12.62
CA VAL A 337 13.16 -21.46 12.82
C VAL A 337 11.82 -20.74 12.82
N ILE A 338 11.29 -20.52 14.02
CA ILE A 338 10.16 -19.62 14.22
C ILE A 338 10.65 -18.30 13.65
N LEU A 339 10.06 -17.88 12.52
CA LEU A 339 10.33 -16.54 11.99
C LEU A 339 10.13 -15.57 13.15
N PRO A 340 11.16 -14.81 13.57
CA PRO A 340 10.97 -13.82 14.61
C PRO A 340 9.79 -12.94 14.19
N PRO A 341 8.92 -12.54 15.13
CA PRO A 341 7.82 -11.63 14.81
C PRO A 341 8.41 -10.45 14.06
N ALA A 342 7.67 -9.94 13.08
CA ALA A 342 8.09 -8.71 12.41
C ALA A 342 8.38 -7.70 13.53
N HIS A 343 9.65 -7.32 13.70
CA HIS A 343 9.98 -6.27 14.65
C HIS A 343 9.13 -5.07 14.26
N GLU A 344 8.25 -4.64 15.16
CA GLU A 344 7.77 -3.28 15.11
C GLU A 344 9.06 -2.44 15.21
N ASP A 345 9.44 -1.81 14.11
CA ASP A 345 10.59 -0.92 14.06
C ASP A 345 10.41 0.12 15.16
N THR A 346 10.98 -0.13 16.34
CA THR A 346 11.03 0.79 17.47
C THR A 346 12.06 1.88 17.22
N ASP A 347 12.90 1.74 16.19
CA ASP A 347 13.82 2.77 15.81
C ASP A 347 13.07 3.92 15.14
N GLN A 348 13.22 5.11 15.71
CA GLN A 348 12.90 6.39 15.07
C GLN A 348 13.78 6.52 13.81
N GLN A 349 13.39 5.83 12.71
CA GLN A 349 14.06 5.99 11.44
C GLN A 349 13.98 7.46 11.06
N LYS A 350 15.13 8.06 10.77
CA LYS A 350 15.20 9.40 10.19
C LYS A 350 14.32 9.40 8.96
N LYS A 351 13.17 10.06 9.06
CA LYS A 351 12.30 10.24 7.91
C LYS A 351 13.03 11.10 6.88
N ASP A 352 12.94 10.73 5.63
CA ASP A 352 13.47 11.52 4.51
C ASP A 352 12.42 12.56 4.05
N THR A 353 12.87 13.58 3.33
CA THR A 353 11.97 14.52 2.67
C THR A 353 11.18 13.81 1.60
N GLU A 354 9.86 13.98 1.58
CA GLU A 354 8.95 13.38 0.62
C GLU A 354 8.31 14.44 -0.27
N LEU A 355 8.26 14.17 -1.57
CA LEU A 355 7.44 14.89 -2.55
C LEU A 355 6.26 14.02 -2.94
N ASN A 356 5.05 14.52 -2.74
CA ASN A 356 3.81 13.85 -3.06
C ASN A 356 3.08 14.64 -4.15
N LEU A 357 2.60 13.95 -5.19
CA LEU A 357 1.89 14.54 -6.32
C LEU A 357 0.49 13.95 -6.45
N GLY A 358 -0.50 14.82 -6.61
CA GLY A 358 -1.89 14.50 -6.86
C GLY A 358 -2.38 15.13 -8.15
N VAL A 359 -3.24 14.42 -8.87
CA VAL A 359 -3.96 14.93 -10.04
C VAL A 359 -5.41 14.52 -9.93
N ARG A 360 -6.29 15.44 -10.32
CA ARG A 360 -7.73 15.20 -10.32
C ARG A 360 -8.37 15.92 -11.50
N PHE A 361 -9.35 15.26 -12.08
CA PHE A 361 -10.25 15.85 -13.07
C PHE A 361 -11.68 15.45 -12.69
N ASP A 362 -12.59 16.41 -12.61
CA ASP A 362 -14.03 16.18 -12.51
C ASP A 362 -14.84 17.34 -13.12
N ASN A 363 -16.16 17.16 -13.21
CA ASN A 363 -17.05 18.14 -13.85
C ASN A 363 -17.05 19.51 -13.17
N GLU A 364 -16.80 19.58 -11.86
CA GLU A 364 -16.87 20.81 -11.07
C GLU A 364 -15.51 21.51 -10.99
N GLU A 365 -14.45 20.76 -10.77
CA GLU A 365 -13.08 21.28 -10.62
C GLU A 365 -12.37 21.46 -11.95
N THR A 366 -12.83 20.79 -13.02
CA THR A 366 -12.16 20.61 -14.31
C THR A 366 -10.81 19.89 -14.19
N VAL A 367 -9.74 20.58 -13.82
CA VAL A 367 -8.42 20.00 -13.54
C VAL A 367 -7.88 20.62 -12.26
N ALA A 368 -7.40 19.77 -11.36
CA ALA A 368 -6.62 20.20 -10.21
C ALA A 368 -5.33 19.39 -10.09
N LEU A 369 -4.24 20.05 -9.80
CA LEU A 369 -2.93 19.49 -9.50
C LEU A 369 -2.59 19.83 -8.06
N GLN A 370 -2.13 18.86 -7.30
CA GLN A 370 -1.66 19.08 -5.93
C GLN A 370 -0.25 18.55 -5.76
N ALA A 371 0.61 19.36 -5.17
CA ALA A 371 1.94 18.98 -4.74
C ALA A 371 2.07 19.19 -3.23
N ASN A 372 2.66 18.24 -2.54
CA ASN A 372 2.99 18.36 -1.12
C ASN A 372 4.45 17.95 -0.91
N VAL A 373 5.20 18.79 -0.20
CA VAL A 373 6.54 18.48 0.26
C VAL A 373 6.50 18.31 1.78
N GLN A 374 6.94 17.18 2.28
CA GLN A 374 7.04 16.88 3.71
C GLN A 374 8.51 16.80 4.09
N MET A 375 8.96 17.72 4.93
CA MET A 375 10.35 17.83 5.38
C MET A 375 10.44 17.46 6.87
N PRO A 376 10.97 16.31 7.23
CA PRO A 376 11.23 15.98 8.62
C PRO A 376 12.46 16.72 9.14
N ILE A 377 12.34 17.30 10.33
CA ILE A 377 13.40 17.99 11.04
C ILE A 377 13.76 17.16 12.27
N ASN A 378 14.86 16.44 12.16
CA ASN A 378 15.33 15.52 13.20
C ASN A 378 16.12 16.27 14.26
N THR A 379 15.44 16.78 15.29
CA THR A 379 16.01 17.42 16.48
C THR A 379 15.70 16.58 17.73
N LYS A 380 16.06 17.08 18.93
CA LYS A 380 15.68 16.42 20.20
C LYS A 380 14.16 16.22 20.31
N MET A 381 13.37 17.13 19.74
CA MET A 381 11.94 16.97 19.56
C MET A 381 11.70 16.87 18.04
N PRO A 382 11.43 15.69 17.49
CA PRO A 382 11.16 15.51 16.06
C PRO A 382 9.97 16.37 15.62
N MET A 383 10.09 16.99 14.45
CA MET A 383 9.02 17.79 13.86
C MET A 383 8.99 17.62 12.34
N ASP A 384 7.84 17.85 11.74
CA ASP A 384 7.66 17.85 10.29
C ASP A 384 7.21 19.24 9.85
N LEU A 385 7.81 19.73 8.76
CA LEU A 385 7.34 20.89 8.02
C LEU A 385 6.71 20.42 6.71
N GLY A 386 5.42 20.68 6.52
CA GLY A 386 4.66 20.37 5.32
C GLY A 386 4.39 21.62 4.49
N LEU A 387 4.58 21.55 3.19
CA LEU A 387 4.13 22.56 2.24
C LEU A 387 3.21 21.90 1.22
N THR A 388 1.97 22.37 1.10
CA THR A 388 1.00 21.88 0.11
C THR A 388 0.56 23.02 -0.79
N VAL A 389 0.60 22.79 -2.10
CA VAL A 389 0.06 23.70 -3.10
C VAL A 389 -0.89 22.94 -3.99
N ARG A 390 -2.10 23.46 -4.16
CA ARG A 390 -3.12 22.99 -5.11
C ARG A 390 -3.37 24.08 -6.14
N LEU A 391 -3.30 23.71 -7.39
CA LEU A 391 -3.59 24.55 -8.55
C LEU A 391 -4.81 23.99 -9.27
N GLY A 392 -5.77 24.82 -9.60
CA GLY A 392 -7.02 24.45 -10.26
C GLY A 392 -8.01 25.60 -10.18
N LYS A 393 -9.30 25.32 -10.41
CA LYS A 393 -10.40 26.28 -10.22
C LYS A 393 -10.39 26.87 -8.80
N ARG A 394 -10.01 26.06 -7.81
CA ARG A 394 -9.83 26.48 -6.40
C ARG A 394 -8.37 26.35 -6.03
N LEU A 395 -7.72 27.47 -5.77
CA LEU A 395 -6.33 27.51 -5.35
C LEU A 395 -6.22 27.27 -3.85
N ARG A 396 -5.21 26.47 -3.44
CA ARG A 396 -4.85 26.30 -2.03
C ARG A 396 -3.35 26.33 -1.86
N ALA A 397 -2.88 27.07 -0.85
CA ALA A 397 -1.52 27.00 -0.34
C ALA A 397 -1.56 26.78 1.16
N GLN A 398 -0.78 25.83 1.65
CA GLN A 398 -0.81 25.43 3.07
C GLN A 398 0.60 25.14 3.56
N VAL A 399 0.89 25.63 4.75
CA VAL A 399 2.09 25.30 5.52
C VAL A 399 1.67 24.67 6.83
N ASP A 400 2.21 23.50 7.13
CA ASP A 400 1.95 22.76 8.36
C ASP A 400 3.24 22.60 9.15
N TRP A 401 3.20 22.88 10.43
CA TRP A 401 4.25 22.59 11.36
C TRP A 401 3.74 21.62 12.43
N THR A 402 4.19 20.37 12.37
CA THR A 402 3.74 19.29 13.25
C THR A 402 4.88 18.88 14.17
N LEU A 403 4.64 18.91 15.47
CA LEU A 403 5.55 18.37 16.47
C LEU A 403 5.22 16.90 16.75
N HIS A 404 6.23 16.10 17.05
CA HIS A 404 6.09 14.68 17.38
C HIS A 404 6.65 14.37 18.79
N PRO A 405 6.04 14.87 19.88
CA PRO A 405 6.46 14.53 21.24
C PRO A 405 6.34 13.02 21.50
N THR A 406 5.33 12.39 20.92
CA THR A 406 5.15 10.94 20.86
C THR A 406 4.57 10.53 19.50
N ARG A 407 4.56 9.22 19.18
CA ARG A 407 3.91 8.71 17.94
C ARG A 407 2.42 9.06 17.89
N ALA A 408 1.75 9.06 19.03
CA ALA A 408 0.31 9.26 19.11
C ALA A 408 -0.07 10.75 19.23
N PHE A 409 0.69 11.56 19.92
CA PHE A 409 0.39 12.96 20.18
C PHE A 409 1.19 13.87 19.25
N GLN A 410 0.49 14.62 18.38
CA GLN A 410 1.06 15.37 17.27
C GLN A 410 0.42 16.76 17.14
N PRO A 411 0.71 17.71 18.05
CA PRO A 411 0.20 19.08 17.92
C PRO A 411 0.69 19.71 16.63
N THR A 412 -0.22 20.40 15.93
CA THR A 412 0.02 20.95 14.60
C THR A 412 -0.43 22.39 14.53
N LEU A 413 0.44 23.27 14.03
CA LEU A 413 0.12 24.64 13.61
C LEU A 413 0.07 24.67 12.08
N SER A 414 -1.03 25.20 11.52
CA SER A 414 -1.21 25.30 10.07
C SER A 414 -1.58 26.71 9.68
N TYR A 415 -1.02 27.19 8.57
CA TYR A 415 -1.55 28.32 7.83
C TYR A 415 -2.04 27.86 6.48
N ILE A 416 -3.29 28.21 6.14
CA ILE A 416 -3.96 27.79 4.91
C ILE A 416 -4.49 29.03 4.21
N PHE A 417 -4.09 29.22 2.96
CA PHE A 417 -4.70 30.15 2.02
C PHE A 417 -5.56 29.39 1.02
N ARG A 418 -6.78 29.82 0.79
CA ARG A 418 -7.68 29.32 -0.26
C ARG A 418 -8.25 30.46 -1.06
N SER A 419 -8.34 30.29 -2.37
CA SER A 419 -9.15 31.14 -3.24
C SER A 419 -10.26 30.28 -3.81
N ASN A 420 -11.48 30.61 -3.49
CA ASN A 420 -12.66 29.81 -3.78
C ASN A 420 -13.57 30.54 -4.75
N ASP A 421 -14.07 29.82 -5.75
CA ASP A 421 -15.14 30.22 -6.66
C ASP A 421 -16.22 29.12 -6.58
N ILE A 422 -17.37 29.44 -5.98
CA ILE A 422 -18.41 28.47 -5.62
C ILE A 422 -19.73 28.88 -6.26
N ASN A 423 -20.32 27.93 -6.99
CA ASN A 423 -21.67 28.05 -7.50
C ASN A 423 -22.66 27.36 -6.54
N PHE A 424 -23.64 28.11 -6.09
CA PHE A 424 -24.75 27.58 -5.30
C PHE A 424 -25.97 27.38 -6.17
N TYR A 425 -26.72 26.33 -5.84
CA TYR A 425 -27.92 25.93 -6.54
C TYR A 425 -29.09 25.83 -5.53
N GLU A 426 -30.30 26.05 -6.01
CA GLU A 426 -31.55 25.80 -5.30
C GLU A 426 -32.50 25.08 -6.25
N TYR A 427 -32.94 23.89 -5.87
CA TYR A 427 -33.82 23.04 -6.67
C TYR A 427 -33.25 22.75 -8.07
N GLY A 428 -31.93 22.62 -8.17
CA GLY A 428 -31.21 22.36 -9.42
C GLY A 428 -31.01 23.57 -10.35
N ASP A 429 -31.43 24.78 -9.95
CA ASP A 429 -31.16 26.01 -10.67
C ASP A 429 -30.00 26.78 -10.04
N HIS A 430 -29.10 27.27 -10.86
CA HIS A 430 -27.98 28.10 -10.42
C HIS A 430 -28.52 29.45 -9.89
N THR A 431 -28.28 29.72 -8.61
CA THR A 431 -28.80 30.90 -7.94
C THR A 431 -27.73 31.93 -7.58
N HIS A 432 -26.56 31.48 -7.14
CA HIS A 432 -25.49 32.36 -6.70
C HIS A 432 -24.14 31.89 -7.17
N THR A 433 -23.23 32.82 -7.50
CA THR A 433 -21.80 32.57 -7.60
C THR A 433 -21.09 33.43 -6.58
N PHE A 434 -20.21 32.82 -5.82
CA PHE A 434 -19.60 33.44 -4.66
C PHE A 434 -18.07 33.25 -4.72
N THR A 435 -17.34 34.36 -4.83
CA THR A 435 -15.87 34.34 -4.94
C THR A 435 -15.27 35.03 -3.72
N TYR A 436 -14.36 34.34 -3.04
CA TYR A 436 -13.66 34.85 -1.86
C TYR A 436 -12.31 34.21 -1.66
N ASN A 437 -11.41 34.94 -0.98
CA ASN A 437 -10.20 34.39 -0.40
C ASN A 437 -10.42 34.07 1.08
N GLN A 438 -9.81 32.99 1.53
CA GLN A 438 -9.86 32.56 2.94
C GLN A 438 -8.43 32.39 3.45
N HIS A 439 -8.14 33.03 4.57
CA HIS A 439 -6.92 32.86 5.34
C HIS A 439 -7.26 32.14 6.64
N THR A 440 -6.68 30.98 6.87
CA THR A 440 -6.92 30.19 8.10
C THR A 440 -5.62 30.00 8.85
N LEU A 441 -5.58 30.44 10.10
CA LEU A 441 -4.54 30.06 11.06
C LEU A 441 -5.13 29.05 12.03
N LYS A 442 -4.67 27.80 11.97
CA LYS A 442 -5.22 26.66 12.72
C LYS A 442 -4.21 26.10 13.69
N LEU A 443 -4.61 25.94 14.94
CA LEU A 443 -3.85 25.26 15.99
C LEU A 443 -4.61 24.03 16.46
N ALA A 444 -4.18 22.85 16.07
CA ALA A 444 -4.61 21.58 16.63
C ALA A 444 -3.71 21.26 17.85
N LEU A 445 -4.07 21.81 19.01
CA LEU A 445 -3.28 21.71 20.23
C LEU A 445 -3.26 20.27 20.76
N PHE A 446 -4.41 19.61 20.81
CA PHE A 446 -4.53 18.21 21.16
C PHE A 446 -4.89 17.43 19.90
N ASN A 447 -3.93 16.70 19.36
CA ASN A 447 -4.11 15.88 18.16
C ASN A 447 -3.51 14.50 18.45
N PHE A 448 -4.39 13.55 18.75
CA PHE A 448 -4.05 12.21 19.18
C PHE A 448 -4.41 11.20 18.08
N ASN A 449 -3.39 10.51 17.56
CA ASN A 449 -3.50 9.57 16.45
C ASN A 449 -3.08 8.18 16.89
N VAL A 450 -4.02 7.24 16.89
CA VAL A 450 -3.75 5.83 17.18
C VAL A 450 -4.43 4.96 16.13
N ARG A 451 -3.64 4.29 15.30
CA ARG A 451 -4.12 3.30 14.33
C ARG A 451 -5.33 3.79 13.50
N ASN A 452 -6.52 3.33 13.88
CA ASN A 452 -7.81 3.64 13.22
C ASN A 452 -8.51 4.86 13.79
N PHE A 453 -7.93 5.53 14.77
CA PHE A 453 -8.59 6.50 15.61
C PHE A 453 -7.82 7.82 15.68
N ASN A 454 -8.53 8.94 15.52
CA ASN A 454 -8.01 10.27 15.73
C ASN A 454 -8.98 11.09 16.57
N ILE A 455 -8.47 11.72 17.62
CA ILE A 455 -9.15 12.79 18.36
C ILE A 455 -8.35 14.06 18.19
N SER A 456 -8.99 15.16 17.84
CA SER A 456 -8.34 16.46 17.82
C SER A 456 -9.22 17.52 18.48
N LEU A 457 -8.56 18.37 19.29
CA LEU A 457 -9.13 19.57 19.87
C LEU A 457 -8.22 20.73 19.46
N GLY A 458 -8.83 21.82 19.01
CA GLY A 458 -8.06 22.96 18.58
C GLY A 458 -8.92 24.19 18.33
N ALA A 459 -8.27 25.22 17.90
CA ALA A 459 -8.90 26.46 17.49
C ALA A 459 -8.32 26.91 16.15
N HIS A 460 -9.10 27.64 15.38
CA HIS A 460 -8.62 28.31 14.18
C HIS A 460 -9.25 29.69 14.08
N TRP A 461 -8.51 30.56 13.44
CA TRP A 461 -8.98 31.86 13.04
C TRP A 461 -9.05 31.88 11.53
N ASP A 462 -10.25 32.21 11.00
CA ASP A 462 -10.51 32.37 9.59
C ASP A 462 -10.77 33.83 9.29
N TYR A 463 -10.13 34.35 8.25
CA TYR A 463 -10.46 35.65 7.67
C TYR A 463 -10.91 35.44 6.25
N TYR A 464 -12.08 35.96 5.95
CA TYR A 464 -12.71 35.92 4.63
C TYR A 464 -12.63 37.30 3.99
N ASP A 465 -12.07 37.35 2.80
CA ASP A 465 -11.96 38.51 1.93
C ASP A 465 -12.84 38.25 0.69
N TYR A 466 -13.99 38.94 0.64
CA TYR A 466 -15.04 38.68 -0.33
C TYR A 466 -14.85 39.56 -1.55
N HIS A 467 -14.79 38.97 -2.76
CA HIS A 467 -14.58 39.67 -4.00
C HIS A 467 -15.86 39.93 -4.78
N SER A 468 -16.74 38.94 -4.85
CA SER A 468 -18.02 39.09 -5.57
C SER A 468 -19.09 38.12 -5.07
N LEU A 469 -20.33 38.60 -5.07
CA LEU A 469 -21.52 37.83 -4.93
C LEU A 469 -22.45 38.15 -6.11
N MET A 470 -22.66 37.18 -7.01
CA MET A 470 -23.61 37.31 -8.10
C MET A 470 -24.87 36.53 -7.76
N THR A 471 -26.01 37.21 -7.68
CA THR A 471 -27.30 36.62 -7.32
C THR A 471 -28.24 36.63 -8.53
N ASN A 472 -28.88 35.48 -8.81
CA ASN A 472 -29.92 35.39 -9.81
C ASN A 472 -31.27 35.73 -9.16
N LYS A 473 -32.15 36.54 -9.82
CA LYS A 473 -33.44 37.01 -9.31
C LYS A 473 -34.46 35.93 -8.92
N LYS A 474 -34.19 34.66 -9.13
CA LYS A 474 -35.04 33.52 -8.80
C LYS A 474 -34.75 32.88 -7.44
N SER A 475 -33.78 33.39 -6.68
CA SER A 475 -33.43 32.80 -5.38
C SER A 475 -34.52 33.01 -4.34
N GLN A 476 -34.88 31.95 -3.60
CA GLN A 476 -35.74 32.02 -2.42
C GLN A 476 -34.95 32.44 -1.16
N HIS A 477 -33.64 32.27 -1.15
CA HIS A 477 -32.74 32.76 -0.11
C HIS A 477 -32.18 34.10 -0.57
N ALA A 478 -32.82 35.18 -0.15
CA ALA A 478 -32.31 36.52 -0.42
C ALA A 478 -30.97 36.72 0.32
N LEU A 479 -29.86 36.50 -0.39
CA LEU A 479 -28.55 36.88 0.09
C LEU A 479 -28.35 38.35 -0.31
N GLU A 480 -28.17 39.19 0.68
CA GLU A 480 -27.88 40.60 0.48
C GLU A 480 -26.38 40.82 0.34
N GLU A 481 -25.92 41.88 -0.34
CA GLU A 481 -24.52 42.26 -0.37
C GLU A 481 -23.93 42.46 1.04
N ALA A 482 -24.76 42.75 2.03
CA ALA A 482 -24.39 42.80 3.45
C ALA A 482 -23.90 41.45 4.03
N ASP A 483 -24.29 40.33 3.44
CA ASP A 483 -23.85 38.99 3.89
C ASP A 483 -22.44 38.65 3.39
N ALA A 484 -21.91 39.40 2.42
CA ALA A 484 -20.61 39.24 1.82
C ALA A 484 -19.62 40.34 2.26
N GLN A 485 -19.52 40.60 3.56
CA GLN A 485 -18.54 41.55 4.13
C GLN A 485 -17.30 40.82 4.64
N ASP A 486 -16.14 41.42 4.41
CA ASP A 486 -14.87 40.93 4.94
C ASP A 486 -14.96 40.75 6.45
N LYS A 487 -14.68 39.55 6.92
CA LYS A 487 -14.87 39.23 8.34
C LYS A 487 -13.95 38.11 8.82
N GLY A 488 -13.52 38.26 10.06
CA GLY A 488 -12.76 37.24 10.77
C GLY A 488 -13.61 36.47 11.77
N TYR A 489 -13.38 35.17 11.88
CA TYR A 489 -14.04 34.31 12.85
C TYR A 489 -13.01 33.49 13.61
N VAL A 490 -13.19 33.36 14.95
CA VAL A 490 -12.49 32.40 15.78
C VAL A 490 -13.38 31.19 15.97
N SER A 491 -12.81 30.01 15.77
CA SER A 491 -13.54 28.77 15.84
C SER A 491 -12.85 27.80 16.81
N TYR A 492 -13.59 27.21 17.72
CA TYR A 492 -13.16 26.15 18.62
C TYR A 492 -13.73 24.84 18.13
N GLN A 493 -12.87 23.85 17.91
CA GLN A 493 -13.26 22.60 17.25
C GLN A 493 -12.84 21.38 18.05
N ALA A 494 -13.78 20.42 18.15
CA ALA A 494 -13.51 19.05 18.58
C ALA A 494 -13.87 18.09 17.45
N ARG A 495 -12.97 17.18 17.09
CA ARG A 495 -13.19 16.15 16.08
C ARG A 495 -12.83 14.78 16.60
N LEU A 496 -13.71 13.82 16.33
CA LEU A 496 -13.52 12.41 16.55
C LEU A 496 -13.62 11.69 15.21
N TRP A 497 -12.62 10.91 14.87
CA TRP A 497 -12.58 10.17 13.62
C TRP A 497 -12.10 8.74 13.85
N TYR A 498 -12.87 7.77 13.41
CA TYR A 498 -12.55 6.36 13.42
C TYR A 498 -12.73 5.78 12.02
N ASN A 499 -11.76 4.98 11.54
CA ASN A 499 -11.86 4.31 10.25
C ASN A 499 -11.12 2.97 10.27
N SER A 500 -11.88 1.87 10.28
CA SER A 500 -11.38 0.50 10.15
C SER A 500 -11.66 -0.12 8.77
N GLU A 501 -12.13 0.68 7.80
CA GLU A 501 -12.42 0.20 6.46
C GLU A 501 -11.16 -0.38 5.79
N ASN A 502 -11.34 -1.48 5.06
CA ASN A 502 -10.24 -2.20 4.42
C ASN A 502 -9.64 -1.46 3.20
N LYS A 503 -10.43 -0.55 2.59
CA LYS A 503 -9.99 0.32 1.49
C LYS A 503 -10.47 1.74 1.74
N TRP A 504 -9.75 2.73 1.23
CA TRP A 504 -10.15 4.15 1.35
C TRP A 504 -11.32 4.48 0.42
N TYR A 505 -11.19 4.05 -0.85
CA TYR A 505 -12.24 4.10 -1.85
C TYR A 505 -12.86 2.71 -1.99
N PHE A 506 -14.17 2.65 -2.17
CA PHE A 506 -14.94 1.43 -2.39
C PHE A 506 -14.66 0.32 -1.38
N PRO A 507 -14.76 0.60 -0.05
CA PRO A 507 -14.52 -0.39 0.98
C PRO A 507 -15.55 -1.52 0.88
N THR A 508 -15.13 -2.74 1.23
CA THR A 508 -16.01 -3.91 1.26
C THR A 508 -16.23 -4.42 2.68
N SER A 509 -15.44 -3.95 3.64
CA SER A 509 -15.57 -4.32 5.05
C SER A 509 -15.07 -3.21 5.97
N GLY A 510 -15.61 -3.15 7.18
CA GLY A 510 -15.18 -2.21 8.21
C GLY A 510 -16.18 -1.09 8.50
N VAL A 511 -15.79 -0.18 9.38
CA VAL A 511 -16.62 0.93 9.86
C VAL A 511 -15.86 2.23 9.74
N ARG A 512 -16.53 3.29 9.30
CA ARG A 512 -16.07 4.68 9.33
C ARG A 512 -17.05 5.52 10.14
N PHE A 513 -16.53 6.20 11.15
CA PHE A 513 -17.29 7.14 11.99
C PHE A 513 -16.55 8.47 12.06
N GLN A 514 -17.30 9.56 11.93
CA GLN A 514 -16.79 10.91 12.12
C GLN A 514 -17.81 11.69 12.93
N ALA A 515 -17.33 12.48 13.89
CA ALA A 515 -18.13 13.47 14.60
C ALA A 515 -17.32 14.74 14.77
N LYS A 516 -17.96 15.88 14.59
CA LYS A 516 -17.36 17.21 14.72
C LYS A 516 -18.31 18.09 15.52
N PHE A 517 -17.74 18.82 16.46
CA PHE A 517 -18.37 19.95 17.13
C PHE A 517 -17.55 21.20 16.84
N GLY A 518 -18.21 22.29 16.51
CA GLY A 518 -17.61 23.59 16.30
C GLY A 518 -18.39 24.68 17.06
N TYR A 519 -17.66 25.63 17.64
CA TYR A 519 -18.20 26.88 18.15
C TYR A 519 -17.48 28.03 17.46
N HIS A 520 -18.22 28.89 16.76
CA HIS A 520 -17.68 29.96 15.93
C HIS A 520 -18.15 31.31 16.47
N THR A 521 -17.24 32.29 16.45
CA THR A 521 -17.51 33.64 17.01
C THR A 521 -16.63 34.67 16.30
N ASP A 522 -17.08 35.91 16.24
CA ASP A 522 -16.32 37.02 15.68
C ASP A 522 -15.56 37.85 16.74
N ASN A 523 -15.75 37.55 18.02
CA ASN A 523 -15.16 38.33 19.13
C ASN A 523 -14.67 37.45 20.29
N PHE A 524 -14.30 36.19 20.03
CA PHE A 524 -13.88 35.17 21.00
C PHE A 524 -14.98 34.63 21.92
N VAL A 525 -16.14 35.28 22.06
CA VAL A 525 -17.22 34.90 22.99
C VAL A 525 -18.57 34.79 22.26
N ASN A 526 -18.96 35.82 21.56
CA ASN A 526 -20.27 35.93 20.91
C ASN A 526 -20.12 36.34 19.45
N LEU A 527 -21.14 36.08 18.64
CA LEU A 527 -21.23 36.57 17.27
C LEU A 527 -21.99 37.91 17.28
N ASN A 528 -21.32 39.02 16.95
CA ASN A 528 -21.90 40.39 16.94
C ASN A 528 -22.71 40.73 18.24
N GLY A 529 -22.20 40.33 19.40
CA GLY A 529 -22.86 40.54 20.71
C GLY A 529 -24.01 39.56 20.99
N LYS A 530 -24.29 38.60 20.10
CA LYS A 530 -25.23 37.50 20.27
C LYS A 530 -24.48 36.19 20.65
N VAL A 531 -25.25 35.16 21.04
CA VAL A 531 -24.66 33.83 21.28
C VAL A 531 -24.01 33.32 19.99
N GLY A 532 -22.77 32.85 20.10
CA GLY A 532 -22.02 32.36 18.94
C GLY A 532 -22.67 31.16 18.26
N LEU A 533 -22.21 30.89 17.05
CA LEU A 533 -22.70 29.80 16.20
C LEU A 533 -22.16 28.45 16.68
N ARG A 534 -23.03 27.46 16.79
CA ARG A 534 -22.66 26.07 17.12
C ARG A 534 -22.93 25.17 15.93
N GLU A 535 -21.96 24.34 15.62
CA GLU A 535 -22.02 23.34 14.57
C GLU A 535 -21.90 21.93 15.18
N TYR A 536 -22.78 21.04 14.75
CA TYR A 536 -22.72 19.61 15.09
C TYR A 536 -22.80 18.84 13.79
N SER A 537 -21.85 17.94 13.53
CA SER A 537 -21.96 17.02 12.42
C SER A 537 -21.53 15.61 12.83
N ALA A 538 -22.19 14.61 12.25
CA ALA A 538 -21.83 13.22 12.45
C ALA A 538 -22.10 12.40 11.19
N MET A 539 -21.28 11.37 10.97
CA MET A 539 -21.43 10.38 9.91
C MET A 539 -21.00 9.02 10.43
N LEU A 540 -21.82 8.01 10.17
CA LEU A 540 -21.50 6.59 10.38
C LEU A 540 -21.76 5.83 9.09
N ARG A 541 -20.74 5.12 8.61
CA ARG A 541 -20.81 4.19 7.48
C ARG A 541 -20.27 2.84 7.91
N THR A 542 -20.99 1.77 7.55
CA THR A 542 -20.54 0.40 7.77
C THR A 542 -20.47 -0.31 6.42
N SER A 543 -19.39 -1.00 6.14
CA SER A 543 -19.24 -1.82 4.94
C SER A 543 -19.29 -3.30 5.33
N ILE A 544 -20.26 -4.03 4.78
CA ILE A 544 -20.59 -5.40 5.14
C ILE A 544 -20.47 -6.27 3.87
N PRO A 545 -19.50 -7.20 3.79
CA PRO A 545 -19.41 -8.13 2.68
C PRO A 545 -20.55 -9.15 2.76
N LEU A 546 -21.30 -9.32 1.67
CA LEU A 546 -22.31 -10.37 1.52
C LEU A 546 -21.72 -11.59 0.80
N THR A 547 -20.88 -11.34 -0.19
CA THR A 547 -20.10 -12.35 -0.91
C THR A 547 -18.69 -11.81 -1.16
N SER A 548 -17.83 -12.58 -1.84
CA SER A 548 -16.51 -12.09 -2.27
C SER A 548 -16.57 -10.91 -3.26
N GLN A 549 -17.71 -10.73 -3.95
CA GLN A 549 -17.90 -9.71 -4.98
C GLN A 549 -18.96 -8.66 -4.61
N ILE A 550 -19.82 -8.93 -3.64
CA ILE A 550 -20.95 -8.06 -3.29
C ILE A 550 -20.83 -7.60 -1.85
N SER A 551 -20.96 -6.31 -1.62
CA SER A 551 -21.05 -5.70 -0.29
C SER A 551 -22.18 -4.66 -0.22
N ILE A 552 -22.69 -4.44 0.99
CA ILE A 552 -23.65 -3.37 1.28
C ILE A 552 -23.02 -2.36 2.23
N GLN A 553 -23.42 -1.10 2.07
CA GLN A 553 -22.89 0.01 2.87
C GLN A 553 -24.03 0.91 3.33
N PRO A 554 -24.68 0.60 4.47
CA PRO A 554 -25.55 1.55 5.14
C PRO A 554 -24.71 2.72 5.67
N MET A 555 -25.21 3.93 5.47
CA MET A 555 -24.62 5.17 5.96
C MET A 555 -25.71 6.09 6.48
N VAL A 556 -25.47 6.72 7.62
CA VAL A 556 -26.29 7.80 8.18
C VAL A 556 -25.40 8.99 8.48
N TYR A 557 -25.88 10.18 8.20
CA TYR A 557 -25.11 11.40 8.43
C TYR A 557 -26.05 12.60 8.60
N GLY A 558 -25.52 13.66 9.20
CA GLY A 558 -26.23 14.89 9.33
C GLY A 558 -25.36 16.02 9.88
N ARG A 559 -25.82 17.24 9.67
CA ARG A 559 -25.23 18.46 10.19
C ARG A 559 -26.32 19.40 10.67
N ALA A 560 -26.15 19.91 11.87
CA ALA A 560 -27.01 20.91 12.48
C ALA A 560 -26.23 22.14 12.86
N ILE A 561 -26.74 23.31 12.54
CA ILE A 561 -26.15 24.61 12.85
C ILE A 561 -27.16 25.40 13.67
N SER A 562 -26.76 25.88 14.84
CA SER A 562 -27.58 26.72 15.70
C SER A 562 -26.92 28.08 15.93
N GLY A 563 -27.67 29.13 15.81
CA GLY A 563 -27.26 30.52 15.96
C GLY A 563 -28.24 31.46 15.25
N THR A 564 -28.14 32.75 15.54
CA THR A 564 -29.05 33.75 14.98
C THR A 564 -28.59 34.22 13.61
N GLU A 565 -27.32 34.43 13.41
CA GLU A 565 -26.73 34.86 12.14
C GLU A 565 -25.72 33.76 11.68
N ILE A 566 -26.01 33.15 10.53
CA ILE A 566 -25.15 32.13 9.94
C ILE A 566 -24.45 32.71 8.72
N PRO A 567 -23.11 32.89 8.74
CA PRO A 567 -22.38 33.31 7.55
C PRO A 567 -22.59 32.31 6.41
N ILE A 568 -22.72 32.81 5.19
CA ILE A 568 -22.95 31.99 3.98
C ILE A 568 -21.90 30.88 3.83
N VAL A 569 -20.64 31.17 4.14
CA VAL A 569 -19.52 30.22 4.08
C VAL A 569 -19.62 29.07 5.11
N MET A 570 -20.48 29.20 6.12
CA MET A 570 -20.74 28.19 7.15
C MET A 570 -22.09 27.46 6.97
N SER A 571 -22.86 27.84 5.95
CA SER A 571 -24.16 27.23 5.63
C SER A 571 -24.03 25.75 5.29
N ASN A 572 -25.14 25.01 5.45
CA ASN A 572 -25.19 23.63 4.98
C ASN A 572 -25.29 23.57 3.47
N LEU A 573 -24.45 22.71 2.87
CA LEU A 573 -24.46 22.45 1.44
C LEU A 573 -24.62 20.97 1.19
N MET A 574 -25.50 20.61 0.27
CA MET A 574 -25.81 19.23 -0.08
C MET A 574 -25.44 19.00 -1.55
N GLY A 575 -24.91 17.83 -1.85
CA GLY A 575 -24.62 17.40 -3.23
C GLY A 575 -23.17 16.99 -3.47
N GLY A 576 -22.92 16.51 -4.69
CA GLY A 576 -21.65 15.91 -5.06
C GLY A 576 -21.49 14.46 -4.59
N GLU A 577 -20.36 13.86 -4.88
CA GLU A 577 -20.10 12.42 -4.65
C GLU A 577 -19.44 12.12 -3.28
N TRP A 578 -18.74 13.11 -2.69
CA TRP A 578 -17.89 12.93 -1.51
C TRP A 578 -18.11 14.02 -0.46
N PHE A 579 -17.85 13.70 0.82
CA PHE A 579 -17.86 14.70 1.91
C PHE A 579 -16.69 15.68 1.77
N ASP A 580 -16.94 16.95 2.11
CA ASP A 580 -15.95 18.04 2.15
C ASP A 580 -15.10 18.16 0.87
N ASN A 581 -15.68 17.82 -0.27
CA ASN A 581 -14.97 17.69 -1.53
C ASN A 581 -14.58 19.05 -2.14
N TYR A 582 -15.50 19.98 -2.14
CA TYR A 582 -15.32 21.31 -2.74
C TYR A 582 -15.29 22.41 -1.68
N VAL A 583 -16.10 22.26 -0.65
CA VAL A 583 -16.22 23.21 0.47
C VAL A 583 -16.36 22.47 1.77
N ASP A 584 -15.89 23.11 2.86
CA ASP A 584 -16.01 22.55 4.20
C ASP A 584 -17.51 22.41 4.58
N GLY A 585 -17.91 21.27 5.13
CA GLY A 585 -19.30 21.01 5.53
C GLY A 585 -20.23 20.56 4.41
N GLN A 586 -19.72 20.31 3.20
CA GLN A 586 -20.47 19.69 2.11
C GLN A 586 -20.84 18.24 2.46
N MET A 587 -22.09 17.87 2.24
CA MET A 587 -22.64 16.53 2.45
C MET A 587 -23.09 15.94 1.12
N PRO A 588 -22.56 14.80 0.65
CA PRO A 588 -23.01 14.16 -0.58
C PRO A 588 -24.45 13.67 -0.42
N PHE A 589 -25.23 13.73 -1.51
CA PHE A 589 -26.57 13.14 -1.57
C PHE A 589 -26.79 12.48 -2.92
N ALA A 590 -27.18 11.20 -2.92
CA ALA A 590 -27.36 10.46 -4.17
C ALA A 590 -28.39 11.17 -5.07
N GLY A 591 -28.05 11.38 -6.33
CA GLY A 591 -28.92 12.06 -7.27
C GLY A 591 -28.81 13.60 -7.29
N VAL A 592 -27.96 14.19 -6.47
CA VAL A 592 -27.69 15.64 -6.45
C VAL A 592 -26.21 15.87 -6.78
N GLY A 593 -25.94 16.44 -7.94
CA GLY A 593 -24.56 16.64 -8.44
C GLY A 593 -23.94 17.98 -8.01
N ASN A 594 -24.72 19.04 -8.04
CA ASN A 594 -24.28 20.39 -7.72
C ASN A 594 -24.39 20.68 -6.22
N LEU A 595 -23.83 21.82 -5.79
CA LEU A 595 -23.93 22.29 -4.40
C LEU A 595 -25.27 22.97 -4.18
N GLU A 596 -26.25 22.22 -3.69
CA GLU A 596 -27.57 22.74 -3.29
C GLU A 596 -27.49 23.38 -1.91
N MET A 597 -28.07 24.54 -1.75
CA MET A 597 -28.22 25.18 -0.45
C MET A 597 -29.21 24.39 0.42
N ALA A 598 -28.84 24.15 1.67
CA ALA A 598 -29.66 23.42 2.63
C ALA A 598 -29.93 24.27 3.86
N TRP A 599 -31.04 23.93 4.55
CA TRP A 599 -31.43 24.61 5.79
C TRP A 599 -30.44 24.28 6.95
N LYS A 600 -30.64 24.93 8.09
CA LYS A 600 -29.80 24.81 9.29
C LYS A 600 -29.64 23.38 9.79
N ASN A 601 -30.64 22.51 9.55
CA ASN A 601 -30.62 21.12 9.98
C ASN A 601 -30.84 20.20 8.81
N MET A 602 -29.89 19.34 8.56
CA MET A 602 -29.95 18.32 7.51
C MET A 602 -29.54 16.97 8.06
N THR A 603 -30.33 15.93 7.74
CA THR A 603 -30.02 14.53 8.04
C THR A 603 -30.31 13.68 6.82
N ALA A 604 -29.51 12.63 6.60
CA ALA A 604 -29.76 11.68 5.53
C ALA A 604 -29.31 10.27 5.93
N ALA A 605 -30.02 9.30 5.36
CA ALA A 605 -29.63 7.90 5.35
C ALA A 605 -29.41 7.47 3.90
N GLN A 606 -28.35 6.69 3.67
CA GLN A 606 -28.02 6.16 2.35
C GLN A 606 -27.71 4.68 2.45
N MET A 607 -28.24 3.91 1.50
CA MET A 607 -27.87 2.52 1.28
C MET A 607 -27.12 2.41 -0.03
N GLN A 608 -25.90 1.83 0.00
CA GLN A 608 -25.15 1.52 -1.19
C GLN A 608 -25.01 0.00 -1.35
N LEU A 609 -25.36 -0.50 -2.51
CA LEU A 609 -25.01 -1.84 -2.98
C LEU A 609 -23.78 -1.71 -3.88
N GLN A 610 -22.73 -2.45 -3.56
CA GLN A 610 -21.48 -2.44 -4.33
C GLN A 610 -21.22 -3.83 -4.89
N PHE A 611 -20.98 -3.90 -6.22
CA PHE A 611 -20.59 -5.10 -6.93
C PHE A 611 -19.18 -4.91 -7.51
N ASN A 612 -18.29 -5.83 -7.18
CA ASN A 612 -16.89 -5.85 -7.59
C ASN A 612 -16.64 -7.09 -8.48
N PRO A 613 -16.91 -7.05 -9.78
CA PRO A 613 -16.66 -8.19 -10.67
C PRO A 613 -15.18 -8.58 -10.72
N THR A 614 -14.29 -7.61 -10.52
CA THR A 614 -12.85 -7.81 -10.30
C THR A 614 -12.35 -6.89 -9.21
N THR A 615 -11.08 -7.03 -8.81
CA THR A 615 -10.46 -6.20 -7.76
C THR A 615 -10.45 -4.69 -8.09
N ASN A 616 -10.48 -4.34 -9.38
CA ASN A 616 -10.36 -2.95 -9.85
C ASN A 616 -11.70 -2.36 -10.33
N ASN A 617 -12.71 -3.18 -10.63
CA ASN A 617 -14.01 -2.72 -11.14
C ASN A 617 -15.00 -2.58 -9.97
N ASN A 618 -15.66 -1.44 -9.88
CA ASN A 618 -16.61 -1.11 -8.83
C ASN A 618 -17.89 -0.55 -9.45
N ILE A 619 -19.00 -1.26 -9.32
CA ILE A 619 -20.35 -0.83 -9.71
C ILE A 619 -21.12 -0.55 -8.43
N LEU A 620 -21.67 0.65 -8.32
CA LEU A 620 -22.33 1.15 -7.10
C LEU A 620 -23.75 1.57 -7.43
N LEU A 621 -24.72 1.03 -6.72
CA LEU A 621 -26.09 1.53 -6.68
C LEU A 621 -26.33 2.18 -5.33
N ARG A 622 -26.71 3.46 -5.31
CA ARG A 622 -26.98 4.23 -4.09
C ARG A 622 -28.43 4.67 -4.07
N LEU A 623 -29.06 4.52 -2.92
CA LEU A 623 -30.39 5.04 -2.59
C LEU A 623 -30.24 5.90 -1.36
N ALA A 624 -30.74 7.12 -1.40
CA ALA A 624 -30.69 8.05 -0.29
C ALA A 624 -32.09 8.59 0.06
N ALA A 625 -32.32 8.77 1.35
CA ALA A 625 -33.47 9.46 1.89
C ALA A 625 -32.99 10.49 2.93
N GLY A 626 -33.53 11.68 2.93
CA GLY A 626 -33.08 12.73 3.83
C GLY A 626 -34.22 13.71 4.22
N GLN A 627 -33.90 14.52 5.22
CA GLN A 627 -34.74 15.60 5.74
C GLN A 627 -33.88 16.86 5.85
N ASN A 628 -34.51 17.99 5.56
CA ASN A 628 -33.88 19.28 5.57
C ASN A 628 -34.87 20.34 6.09
N ALA A 629 -34.54 21.03 7.19
CA ALA A 629 -35.45 21.95 7.85
C ALA A 629 -34.73 23.12 8.55
N PRO A 630 -35.38 24.28 8.69
CA PRO A 630 -34.83 25.42 9.43
C PRO A 630 -34.70 25.13 10.94
N HIS A 631 -35.63 24.35 11.53
CA HIS A 631 -35.60 23.96 12.93
C HIS A 631 -35.53 22.44 13.05
N PHE A 632 -34.85 21.93 14.08
CA PHE A 632 -34.72 20.50 14.32
C PHE A 632 -36.06 19.78 14.51
N GLU A 633 -37.00 20.45 15.17
CA GLU A 633 -38.36 19.96 15.44
C GLU A 633 -39.22 19.80 14.17
N ASP A 634 -38.84 20.45 13.09
CA ASP A 634 -39.55 20.45 11.82
C ASP A 634 -39.00 19.43 10.81
N LEU A 635 -37.91 18.73 11.15
CA LEU A 635 -37.26 17.80 10.23
C LEU A 635 -38.22 16.77 9.62
N LEU A 636 -39.14 16.21 10.42
CA LEU A 636 -40.12 15.23 9.95
C LEU A 636 -41.38 15.83 9.34
N LYS A 637 -41.55 17.15 9.36
CA LYS A 637 -42.69 17.85 8.80
C LYS A 637 -42.52 18.27 7.34
N HIS A 638 -41.27 18.31 6.86
CA HIS A 638 -40.96 18.67 5.48
C HIS A 638 -41.00 17.48 4.56
N ARG A 639 -41.08 17.75 3.23
CA ARG A 639 -41.03 16.71 2.17
C ARG A 639 -39.74 15.94 2.29
N THR A 640 -39.82 14.61 2.33
CA THR A 640 -38.65 13.74 2.32
C THR A 640 -37.89 13.87 0.99
N MET A 641 -36.64 14.19 1.09
CA MET A 641 -35.71 14.14 -0.04
C MET A 641 -35.40 12.69 -0.40
N LEU A 642 -35.55 12.33 -1.65
CA LEU A 642 -35.22 11.00 -2.16
C LEU A 642 -34.30 11.14 -3.35
N GLY A 643 -33.32 10.25 -3.43
CA GLY A 643 -32.39 10.25 -4.53
C GLY A 643 -31.79 8.87 -4.79
N PHE A 644 -31.40 8.66 -6.03
CA PHE A 644 -30.66 7.47 -6.42
C PHE A 644 -29.50 7.81 -7.36
N SER A 645 -28.45 6.98 -7.36
CA SER A 645 -27.40 7.06 -8.36
C SER A 645 -26.83 5.68 -8.69
N LEU A 646 -26.44 5.52 -9.95
CA LEU A 646 -25.69 4.39 -10.45
C LEU A 646 -24.30 4.89 -10.87
N SER A 647 -23.28 4.22 -10.39
CA SER A 647 -21.89 4.63 -10.65
C SER A 647 -21.07 3.44 -11.11
N TYR A 648 -20.10 3.71 -11.97
CA TYR A 648 -19.04 2.78 -12.33
C TYR A 648 -17.69 3.44 -12.16
N TYR A 649 -16.78 2.76 -11.45
CA TYR A 649 -15.42 3.22 -11.25
C TYR A 649 -14.42 2.09 -11.48
N TYR A 650 -13.37 2.39 -12.21
CA TYR A 650 -12.17 1.58 -12.34
C TYR A 650 -11.07 2.14 -11.44
N THR A 651 -10.55 1.33 -10.52
CA THR A 651 -9.44 1.72 -9.65
C THR A 651 -8.13 1.59 -10.41
N TRP A 652 -7.45 2.72 -10.62
CA TRP A 652 -6.19 2.79 -11.36
C TRP A 652 -5.11 3.50 -10.53
N ILE A 653 -3.88 3.52 -11.05
CA ILE A 653 -2.72 4.12 -10.36
C ILE A 653 -2.90 5.62 -10.05
N LEU A 654 -3.62 6.35 -10.89
CA LEU A 654 -3.93 7.76 -10.67
C LEU A 654 -5.16 7.98 -9.77
N GLY A 655 -5.79 6.92 -9.27
CA GLY A 655 -7.01 6.97 -8.47
C GLY A 655 -8.24 6.42 -9.18
N PRO A 656 -9.45 6.62 -8.64
CA PRO A 656 -10.69 6.20 -9.28
C PRO A 656 -10.92 6.91 -10.61
N LEU A 657 -11.13 6.14 -11.69
CA LEU A 657 -11.56 6.60 -13.01
C LEU A 657 -12.98 6.12 -13.25
N GLY A 658 -13.92 7.00 -13.49
CA GLY A 658 -15.29 6.60 -13.74
C GLY A 658 -16.28 7.74 -13.60
N GLY A 659 -17.53 7.37 -13.32
CA GLY A 659 -18.56 8.38 -13.16
C GLY A 659 -19.86 7.81 -12.61
N SER A 660 -20.81 8.70 -12.43
CA SER A 660 -22.15 8.39 -11.95
C SER A 660 -23.23 9.14 -12.73
N ILE A 661 -24.39 8.53 -12.77
CA ILE A 661 -25.64 9.15 -13.19
C ILE A 661 -26.62 9.05 -12.01
N GLY A 662 -27.36 10.10 -11.75
CA GLY A 662 -28.32 10.09 -10.66
C GLY A 662 -29.48 11.02 -10.89
N TYR A 663 -30.53 10.84 -10.06
CA TYR A 663 -31.73 11.65 -10.03
C TYR A 663 -32.22 11.82 -8.58
N SER A 664 -32.73 12.99 -8.29
CA SER A 664 -33.34 13.29 -7.00
C SER A 664 -34.63 14.10 -7.18
N ASN A 665 -35.59 13.87 -6.30
CA ASN A 665 -36.79 14.69 -6.18
C ASN A 665 -36.54 16.10 -5.61
N VAL A 666 -35.30 16.40 -5.23
CA VAL A 666 -34.84 17.73 -4.79
C VAL A 666 -34.65 18.64 -5.98
N THR A 667 -33.92 18.15 -6.98
CA THR A 667 -33.56 18.91 -8.17
C THR A 667 -34.51 18.64 -9.34
N GLU A 668 -35.22 17.50 -9.31
CA GLU A 668 -36.05 16.97 -10.38
C GLU A 668 -35.34 16.87 -11.76
N LYS A 669 -33.99 16.77 -11.70
CA LYS A 669 -33.09 16.69 -12.86
C LYS A 669 -32.16 15.48 -12.74
N PHE A 670 -31.79 14.92 -13.89
CA PHE A 670 -30.67 13.99 -13.94
C PHE A 670 -29.35 14.75 -13.89
N TYR A 671 -28.37 14.19 -13.18
CA TYR A 671 -27.01 14.69 -13.23
C TYR A 671 -26.04 13.62 -13.68
N PHE A 672 -24.92 14.06 -14.25
CA PHE A 672 -23.82 13.21 -14.66
C PHE A 672 -22.55 13.70 -13.98
N TYR A 673 -21.79 12.78 -13.45
CA TYR A 673 -20.51 13.06 -12.82
C TYR A 673 -19.42 12.20 -13.43
N ILE A 674 -18.28 12.80 -13.72
CA ILE A 674 -17.08 12.11 -14.22
C ILE A 674 -15.95 12.47 -13.28
N ASN A 675 -15.14 11.47 -12.93
CA ASN A 675 -13.97 11.63 -12.07
C ASN A 675 -12.78 10.83 -12.61
N LEU A 676 -11.62 11.45 -12.59
CA LEU A 676 -10.32 10.82 -12.72
C LEU A 676 -9.41 11.35 -11.62
N GLY A 677 -8.90 10.47 -10.79
CA GLY A 677 -7.94 10.83 -9.75
C GLY A 677 -8.49 10.74 -8.34
N TYR A 678 -7.61 10.96 -7.39
CA TYR A 678 -7.92 10.96 -5.96
C TYR A 678 -8.60 12.28 -5.56
N VAL A 679 -9.44 12.22 -4.55
CA VAL A 679 -10.08 13.41 -3.92
C VAL A 679 -9.08 14.06 -2.98
N PHE A 680 -8.86 15.38 -3.11
CA PHE A 680 -7.99 16.20 -2.26
C PHE A 680 -8.44 17.65 -2.13
#